data_1d7f1be4e6c8546e1457a6163bff0149
#
_entry.id   1d7f1be4e6c8546e1457a6163bff0149
#
_cell.length_a   1.000
_cell.length_b   1.000
_cell.length_c   1.000
_cell.angle_alpha   90.00
_cell.angle_beta   90.00
_cell.angle_gamma   90.00
#
_symmetry.space_group_name_H-M   'P 1'
#
loop_
_entity.id
_entity.type
_entity.pdbx_description
1 polymer ?
#
loop_
_entity_poly.entity_id
_entity_poly.type
_entity_poly.pdbx_seq_one_letter_code
_entity_poly.pdbx_strand_id
1 'polypeptide(L)'
;MAEQTISITLNGEKKEVAADQTGVQLFSDDKNIIAVRLNGEPRDLYTELHDGDVVEPIALDSEDGVAIMRHSATHVMAQAVQEIRPDAKLGVGPVIKDGFYYDFDVETPFTPEDLKEIEKRMQRIIKSSQSFCRRVVTEEEALAEEADQPYKLELIKDKEAHLDPEAATEISGKELSFYDNVDREGNVVWKDLCRGPHLPNTRYIKAFKIERSAAAYWRGSEANPMLQRIYGAAFATKEDLKAYQTRLEEAAKRDHRKLGAEMDLFSFPDEIGPGLAVFHPKGAAVINAMEDYSREMHRKHHYSFVQTPHITKGGLYETSGHLQWYKDSMYPPMRLDEEKDENGNVIKQGFDYYLKPMNCPMHNLIFKSRQRSYRELPLRLFEFGTVYRYEKSGEVHGLTRVRGLTQDDSHIYCTREQMKDELKSLLTFVLGLLKDFGLDDFYLELSTKDPHKYVGSDEIWEEATNTLAEVAKESGLDLVDDPCGAAFYGPKISVQARDAIGRTWQVSTIQLDFNLPERFKLEYIAADGTHQRPVMIHRALFGSIERFFAVLLEHYAGAFPAWLAPVQVLGVPVADEFAPHLQKFIASLEEETVRCEIDLSDDRFGKKIRNASKSKAPFILIVGEEDMNNNAVSFRFRDGSQLNGVPVDEAKANILAVIKKRVQVNTADDFKAALAD
;
A
#
# COMPACT_ATOMS: atom_id res chain seq x y z
N MET A 1 -28.97 9.25 54.45
CA MET A 1 -29.16 10.07 53.26
C MET A 1 -29.52 9.11 52.17
N ALA A 2 -30.60 9.31 51.42
CA ALA A 2 -30.93 8.45 50.29
C ALA A 2 -29.78 8.57 49.27
N GLU A 3 -29.20 7.45 48.88
CA GLU A 3 -28.24 7.44 47.77
C GLU A 3 -28.97 8.00 46.53
N GLN A 4 -28.43 9.03 45.97
CA GLN A 4 -28.98 9.67 44.77
C GLN A 4 -28.63 8.73 43.59
N THR A 5 -29.67 8.21 42.90
CA THR A 5 -29.49 7.33 41.75
C THR A 5 -29.72 8.10 40.47
N ILE A 6 -29.04 7.70 39.41
CA ILE A 6 -29.20 8.19 38.04
C ILE A 6 -29.60 7.04 37.10
N SER A 7 -30.30 7.33 36.02
CA SER A 7 -30.70 6.33 35.01
C SER A 7 -29.80 6.44 33.80
N ILE A 8 -29.07 5.37 33.47
CA ILE A 8 -28.23 5.27 32.28
C ILE A 8 -28.77 4.22 31.31
N THR A 9 -28.37 4.27 30.06
CA THR A 9 -28.62 3.20 29.08
C THR A 9 -27.33 2.41 28.88
N LEU A 10 -27.30 1.16 29.39
CA LEU A 10 -26.14 0.26 29.29
C LEU A 10 -26.43 -0.81 28.23
N ASN A 11 -25.64 -0.85 27.17
CA ASN A 11 -25.84 -1.80 26.05
C ASN A 11 -27.27 -1.83 25.51
N GLY A 12 -27.94 -0.66 25.45
CA GLY A 12 -29.31 -0.52 24.96
C GLY A 12 -30.42 -0.76 26.02
N GLU A 13 -30.07 -1.15 27.27
CA GLU A 13 -31.01 -1.36 28.36
C GLU A 13 -30.88 -0.27 29.44
N LYS A 14 -32.01 0.22 29.97
CA LYS A 14 -32.00 1.18 31.07
C LYS A 14 -31.58 0.51 32.38
N LYS A 15 -30.67 1.16 33.11
CA LYS A 15 -30.14 0.71 34.39
C LYS A 15 -30.02 1.87 35.37
N GLU A 16 -30.55 1.68 36.60
CA GLU A 16 -30.35 2.60 37.72
C GLU A 16 -28.98 2.33 38.37
N VAL A 17 -28.18 3.39 38.55
CA VAL A 17 -26.85 3.32 39.16
C VAL A 17 -26.68 4.48 40.15
N ALA A 18 -25.68 4.41 41.03
CA ALA A 18 -25.36 5.52 41.95
C ALA A 18 -24.92 6.79 41.17
N ALA A 19 -25.25 7.95 41.68
CA ALA A 19 -24.99 9.21 41.00
C ALA A 19 -23.50 9.57 40.85
N ASP A 20 -22.63 8.95 41.65
CA ASP A 20 -21.18 9.09 41.65
C ASP A 20 -20.44 7.88 41.00
N GLN A 21 -21.20 7.01 40.33
CA GLN A 21 -20.66 5.80 39.75
C GLN A 21 -19.81 6.10 38.50
N THR A 22 -18.65 5.46 38.41
CA THR A 22 -17.76 5.50 37.24
C THR A 22 -17.81 4.19 36.45
N GLY A 23 -17.27 4.18 35.25
CA GLY A 23 -17.11 2.95 34.46
C GLY A 23 -16.32 1.86 35.20
N VAL A 24 -15.32 2.21 36.02
CA VAL A 24 -14.54 1.24 36.83
C VAL A 24 -15.43 0.46 37.78
N GLN A 25 -16.36 1.13 38.46
CA GLN A 25 -17.27 0.49 39.36
C GLN A 25 -18.34 -0.32 38.64
N LEU A 26 -18.80 0.21 37.49
CA LEU A 26 -19.82 -0.42 36.66
C LEU A 26 -19.35 -1.75 36.06
N PHE A 27 -18.06 -1.86 35.71
CA PHE A 27 -17.44 -3.04 35.10
C PHE A 27 -16.38 -3.69 35.97
N SER A 28 -16.48 -3.55 37.30
CA SER A 28 -15.51 -4.08 38.26
C SER A 28 -15.21 -5.59 38.13
N ASP A 29 -16.20 -6.35 37.65
CA ASP A 29 -16.14 -7.80 37.49
C ASP A 29 -15.45 -8.24 36.18
N ASP A 30 -15.31 -7.34 35.22
CA ASP A 30 -14.66 -7.63 33.90
C ASP A 30 -13.42 -6.78 33.71
N LYS A 31 -12.26 -7.35 34.02
CA LYS A 31 -10.96 -6.68 33.83
C LYS A 31 -10.54 -6.52 32.37
N ASN A 32 -11.29 -7.10 31.42
CA ASN A 32 -11.02 -6.87 30.00
C ASN A 32 -11.59 -5.54 29.51
N ILE A 33 -12.55 -4.95 30.23
CA ILE A 33 -13.06 -3.63 29.93
C ILE A 33 -12.06 -2.56 30.42
N ILE A 34 -11.59 -1.73 29.48
CA ILE A 34 -10.52 -0.74 29.74
C ILE A 34 -10.94 0.71 29.54
N ALA A 35 -12.06 0.93 28.89
CA ALA A 35 -12.64 2.23 28.60
C ALA A 35 -14.15 2.10 28.40
N VAL A 36 -14.84 3.21 28.25
CA VAL A 36 -16.28 3.24 27.91
C VAL A 36 -16.50 4.14 26.69
N ARG A 37 -17.48 3.77 25.87
CA ARG A 37 -18.05 4.69 24.88
C ARG A 37 -19.21 5.40 25.53
N LEU A 38 -19.08 6.69 25.78
CA LEU A 38 -20.09 7.53 26.44
C LEU A 38 -20.73 8.42 25.40
N ASN A 39 -22.03 8.22 25.18
CA ASN A 39 -22.78 8.99 24.17
C ASN A 39 -22.15 8.96 22.76
N GLY A 40 -21.58 7.80 22.38
CA GLY A 40 -20.88 7.60 21.10
C GLY A 40 -19.38 7.92 21.10
N GLU A 41 -18.85 8.60 22.13
CA GLU A 41 -17.45 9.01 22.22
C GLU A 41 -16.63 8.13 23.18
N PRO A 42 -15.43 7.67 22.82
CA PRO A 42 -14.57 6.95 23.75
C PRO A 42 -14.11 7.84 24.92
N ARG A 43 -14.19 7.32 26.14
CA ARG A 43 -13.79 8.00 27.37
C ARG A 43 -13.05 7.03 28.29
N ASP A 44 -12.26 7.59 29.21
CA ASP A 44 -11.58 6.81 30.25
C ASP A 44 -12.58 6.04 31.10
N LEU A 45 -12.16 4.89 31.60
CA LEU A 45 -12.97 4.07 32.50
C LEU A 45 -13.30 4.78 33.82
N TYR A 46 -12.51 5.79 34.21
CA TYR A 46 -12.72 6.62 35.40
C TYR A 46 -13.70 7.80 35.19
N THR A 47 -14.23 7.99 33.99
CA THR A 47 -15.19 9.07 33.70
C THR A 47 -16.45 8.89 34.55
N GLU A 48 -16.90 9.97 35.19
CA GLU A 48 -18.15 10.02 35.92
C GLU A 48 -19.35 9.93 34.97
N LEU A 49 -20.37 9.15 35.40
CA LEU A 49 -21.58 8.95 34.63
C LEU A 49 -22.68 9.92 35.09
N HIS A 50 -23.50 10.39 34.14
CA HIS A 50 -24.59 11.33 34.38
C HIS A 50 -25.94 10.76 33.96
N ASP A 51 -27.01 11.35 34.46
CA ASP A 51 -28.37 10.91 34.14
C ASP A 51 -28.66 11.06 32.64
N GLY A 52 -29.15 9.97 32.06
CA GLY A 52 -29.43 9.90 30.62
C GLY A 52 -28.28 9.41 29.74
N ASP A 53 -27.10 9.16 30.29
CA ASP A 53 -25.94 8.70 29.49
C ASP A 53 -26.17 7.34 28.85
N VAL A 54 -25.67 7.21 27.60
CA VAL A 54 -25.57 5.94 26.88
C VAL A 54 -24.15 5.42 27.04
N VAL A 55 -24.01 4.25 27.65
CA VAL A 55 -22.73 3.64 28.03
C VAL A 55 -22.54 2.31 27.35
N GLU A 56 -21.44 2.15 26.63
CA GLU A 56 -21.02 0.89 26.00
C GLU A 56 -19.60 0.56 26.49
N PRO A 57 -19.32 -0.70 26.89
CA PRO A 57 -17.97 -1.09 27.29
C PRO A 57 -17.02 -1.19 26.10
N ILE A 58 -15.77 -0.79 26.30
CA ILE A 58 -14.67 -1.00 25.36
C ILE A 58 -13.71 -2.03 25.93
N ALA A 59 -13.67 -3.21 25.29
CA ALA A 59 -12.78 -4.29 25.67
C ALA A 59 -11.35 -4.07 25.10
N LEU A 60 -10.34 -4.55 25.83
CA LEU A 60 -8.93 -4.40 25.45
C LEU A 60 -8.59 -5.00 24.06
N ASP A 61 -9.26 -6.09 23.69
CA ASP A 61 -9.08 -6.83 22.45
C ASP A 61 -9.96 -6.32 21.28
N SER A 62 -10.82 -5.33 21.54
CA SER A 62 -11.55 -4.62 20.48
C SER A 62 -10.64 -3.66 19.71
N GLU A 63 -11.08 -3.23 18.53
CA GLU A 63 -10.34 -2.25 17.70
C GLU A 63 -10.04 -0.97 18.48
N ASP A 64 -11.05 -0.37 19.12
CA ASP A 64 -10.89 0.81 19.97
C ASP A 64 -9.99 0.54 21.17
N GLY A 65 -10.13 -0.64 21.82
CA GLY A 65 -9.32 -1.01 22.97
C GLY A 65 -7.84 -1.15 22.62
N VAL A 66 -7.54 -1.75 21.48
CA VAL A 66 -6.17 -1.84 20.95
C VAL A 66 -5.62 -0.45 20.61
N ALA A 67 -6.43 0.44 20.03
CA ALA A 67 -6.03 1.83 19.74
C ALA A 67 -5.71 2.60 21.05
N ILE A 68 -6.55 2.50 22.07
CA ILE A 68 -6.33 3.11 23.40
C ILE A 68 -5.06 2.53 24.07
N MET A 69 -4.81 1.23 23.93
CA MET A 69 -3.60 0.59 24.44
C MET A 69 -2.34 1.12 23.73
N ARG A 70 -2.37 1.25 22.40
CA ARG A 70 -1.28 1.81 21.61
C ARG A 70 -1.00 3.25 21.99
N HIS A 71 -2.05 4.05 22.15
CA HIS A 71 -1.95 5.43 22.61
C HIS A 71 -1.34 5.52 24.03
N SER A 72 -1.75 4.66 24.96
CA SER A 72 -1.13 4.60 26.29
C SER A 72 0.34 4.14 26.23
N ALA A 73 0.70 3.30 25.25
CA ALA A 73 2.08 2.87 25.06
C ALA A 73 2.96 4.02 24.52
N THR A 74 2.41 5.02 23.78
CA THR A 74 3.16 6.22 23.38
C THR A 74 3.59 7.03 24.60
N HIS A 75 2.70 7.23 25.57
CA HIS A 75 3.02 7.94 26.82
C HIS A 75 4.10 7.21 27.63
N VAL A 76 3.99 5.89 27.75
CA VAL A 76 5.02 5.08 28.44
C VAL A 76 6.37 5.18 27.71
N MET A 77 6.39 5.26 26.39
CA MET A 77 7.60 5.47 25.61
C MET A 77 8.16 6.87 25.81
N ALA A 78 7.32 7.91 25.77
CA ALA A 78 7.75 9.29 25.98
C ALA A 78 8.35 9.48 27.37
N GLN A 79 7.69 8.95 28.42
CA GLN A 79 8.26 8.91 29.77
C GLN A 79 9.61 8.20 29.80
N ALA A 80 9.73 7.02 29.19
CA ALA A 80 10.98 6.26 29.15
C ALA A 80 12.11 7.02 28.45
N VAL A 81 11.80 7.75 27.37
CA VAL A 81 12.77 8.59 26.66
C VAL A 81 13.23 9.72 27.54
N GLN A 82 12.32 10.48 28.18
CA GLN A 82 12.69 11.61 29.05
C GLN A 82 13.40 11.16 30.33
N GLU A 83 13.16 9.95 30.84
CA GLU A 83 13.97 9.39 31.94
C GLU A 83 15.43 9.11 31.55
N ILE A 84 15.71 8.84 30.26
CA ILE A 84 17.06 8.60 29.72
C ILE A 84 17.69 9.89 29.19
N ARG A 85 16.88 10.72 28.55
CA ARG A 85 17.24 12.03 27.98
C ARG A 85 16.29 13.12 28.46
N PRO A 86 16.53 13.71 29.64
CA PRO A 86 15.63 14.70 30.25
C PRO A 86 15.46 15.99 29.43
N ASP A 87 16.35 16.27 28.51
CA ASP A 87 16.36 17.42 27.60
C ASP A 87 15.50 17.20 26.35
N ALA A 88 15.05 15.94 26.09
CA ALA A 88 14.22 15.63 24.93
C ALA A 88 12.90 16.40 24.96
N LYS A 89 12.62 17.15 23.87
CA LYS A 89 11.35 17.86 23.69
C LYS A 89 10.33 16.95 23.01
N LEU A 90 9.11 17.03 23.48
CA LEU A 90 7.99 16.19 23.04
C LEU A 90 7.28 16.82 21.83
N GLY A 91 7.12 16.05 20.77
CA GLY A 91 6.27 16.37 19.62
C GLY A 91 4.87 15.80 19.77
N VAL A 92 4.49 14.86 18.88
CA VAL A 92 3.21 14.16 18.85
C VAL A 92 3.38 12.64 18.89
N GLY A 93 2.37 11.93 19.42
CA GLY A 93 2.39 10.48 19.59
C GLY A 93 1.16 9.74 19.06
N PRO A 94 0.87 9.79 17.75
CA PRO A 94 -0.31 9.13 17.21
C PRO A 94 -0.18 7.60 17.12
N VAL A 95 -1.35 6.96 17.08
CA VAL A 95 -1.50 5.53 16.83
C VAL A 95 -1.46 5.27 15.32
N ILE A 96 -0.81 4.18 14.91
CA ILE A 96 -0.79 3.68 13.54
C ILE A 96 -1.30 2.25 13.48
N LYS A 97 -1.50 1.71 12.26
CA LYS A 97 -2.19 0.44 12.02
C LYS A 97 -1.76 -0.72 12.93
N ASP A 98 -0.48 -1.00 13.10
CA ASP A 98 0.02 -2.12 13.92
C ASP A 98 0.81 -1.66 15.15
N GLY A 99 0.83 -0.34 15.42
CA GLY A 99 1.65 0.21 16.48
C GLY A 99 1.38 1.67 16.78
N PHE A 100 2.44 2.38 17.07
CA PHE A 100 2.45 3.79 17.44
C PHE A 100 3.81 4.39 17.13
N TYR A 101 3.89 5.72 17.16
CA TYR A 101 5.16 6.42 17.20
C TYR A 101 5.10 7.61 18.13
N TYR A 102 6.24 8.19 18.41
CA TYR A 102 6.37 9.49 19.10
C TYR A 102 7.56 10.25 18.53
N ASP A 103 7.37 11.56 18.33
CA ASP A 103 8.39 12.48 17.82
C ASP A 103 9.12 13.19 18.94
N PHE A 104 10.45 13.20 18.88
CA PHE A 104 11.31 13.82 19.87
C PHE A 104 12.28 14.77 19.19
N ASP A 105 12.44 15.97 19.75
CA ASP A 105 13.56 16.84 19.42
C ASP A 105 14.71 16.53 20.38
N VAL A 106 15.82 16.07 19.86
CA VAL A 106 17.02 15.66 20.59
C VAL A 106 18.28 16.11 19.85
N GLU A 107 19.32 16.48 20.59
CA GLU A 107 20.59 16.93 19.99
C GLU A 107 21.28 15.86 19.15
N THR A 108 21.19 14.59 19.57
CA THR A 108 21.81 13.44 18.88
C THR A 108 20.78 12.38 18.55
N PRO A 109 20.81 11.81 17.33
CA PRO A 109 19.90 10.73 16.95
C PRO A 109 19.95 9.54 17.90
N PHE A 110 18.84 8.80 18.01
CA PHE A 110 18.79 7.56 18.79
C PHE A 110 19.58 6.45 18.13
N THR A 111 20.41 5.76 18.92
CA THR A 111 21.14 4.57 18.50
C THR A 111 20.33 3.29 18.75
N PRO A 112 20.69 2.15 18.14
CA PRO A 112 20.07 0.86 18.47
C PRO A 112 20.19 0.46 19.95
N GLU A 113 21.24 0.92 20.64
CA GLU A 113 21.47 0.73 22.07
C GLU A 113 20.48 1.57 22.90
N ASP A 114 20.22 2.81 22.49
CA ASP A 114 19.20 3.66 23.11
C ASP A 114 17.82 3.02 23.02
N LEU A 115 17.45 2.48 21.85
CA LEU A 115 16.15 1.85 21.66
C LEU A 115 15.97 0.62 22.57
N LYS A 116 17.02 -0.17 22.80
CA LYS A 116 16.98 -1.28 23.75
C LYS A 116 16.83 -0.81 25.21
N GLU A 117 17.48 0.29 25.57
CA GLU A 117 17.35 0.84 26.93
C GLU A 117 15.97 1.47 27.13
N ILE A 118 15.41 2.17 26.14
CA ILE A 118 14.04 2.68 26.15
C ILE A 118 13.05 1.53 26.37
N GLU A 119 13.18 0.44 25.62
CA GLU A 119 12.31 -0.76 25.77
C GLU A 119 12.37 -1.35 27.19
N LYS A 120 13.57 -1.46 27.78
CA LYS A 120 13.74 -1.92 29.17
C LYS A 120 13.11 -0.94 30.16
N ARG A 121 13.25 0.37 29.92
CA ARG A 121 12.66 1.39 30.76
C ARG A 121 11.14 1.32 30.74
N MET A 122 10.54 1.22 29.53
CA MET A 122 9.10 0.98 29.35
C MET A 122 8.63 -0.25 30.14
N GLN A 123 9.38 -1.36 30.08
CA GLN A 123 9.05 -2.56 30.86
C GLN A 123 9.01 -2.32 32.37
N ARG A 124 9.89 -1.45 32.90
CA ARG A 124 9.90 -1.06 34.33
C ARG A 124 8.69 -0.20 34.66
N ILE A 125 8.37 0.78 33.83
CA ILE A 125 7.21 1.66 33.99
C ILE A 125 5.91 0.83 33.98
N ILE A 126 5.78 -0.10 33.04
CA ILE A 126 4.63 -1.00 32.96
C ILE A 126 4.48 -1.87 34.23
N LYS A 127 5.59 -2.42 34.75
CA LYS A 127 5.59 -3.22 35.98
C LYS A 127 5.26 -2.41 37.22
N SER A 128 5.58 -1.12 37.25
CA SER A 128 5.25 -0.23 38.38
C SER A 128 3.75 0.02 38.50
N SER A 129 2.97 -0.23 37.43
CA SER A 129 1.50 -0.08 37.43
C SER A 129 1.04 1.35 37.73
N GLN A 130 1.60 2.32 36.97
CA GLN A 130 1.17 3.70 37.07
C GLN A 130 -0.24 3.86 36.49
N SER A 131 -1.07 4.67 37.15
CA SER A 131 -2.41 5.03 36.65
C SER A 131 -2.33 6.24 35.74
N PHE A 132 -3.18 6.26 34.70
CA PHE A 132 -3.36 7.43 33.84
C PHE A 132 -4.51 8.28 34.42
N CYS A 133 -4.21 9.50 34.82
CA CYS A 133 -5.18 10.40 35.44
C CYS A 133 -5.38 11.63 34.56
N ARG A 134 -6.60 11.81 34.04
CA ARG A 134 -6.95 12.95 33.22
C ARG A 134 -7.22 14.18 34.05
N ARG A 135 -6.72 15.31 33.63
CA ARG A 135 -6.90 16.62 34.26
C ARG A 135 -7.20 17.66 33.18
N VAL A 136 -8.39 18.28 33.27
CA VAL A 136 -8.78 19.41 32.38
C VAL A 136 -8.14 20.68 32.92
N VAL A 137 -7.61 21.48 32.00
CA VAL A 137 -6.88 22.72 32.33
C VAL A 137 -7.33 23.86 31.43
N THR A 138 -7.10 25.09 31.91
CA THR A 138 -7.24 26.30 31.10
C THR A 138 -6.05 26.46 30.14
N GLU A 139 -6.22 27.29 29.10
CA GLU A 139 -5.13 27.63 28.18
C GLU A 139 -3.93 28.26 28.91
N GLU A 140 -4.18 29.11 29.89
CA GLU A 140 -3.13 29.76 30.69
C GLU A 140 -2.34 28.73 31.49
N GLU A 141 -3.01 27.78 32.14
CA GLU A 141 -2.37 26.69 32.88
C GLU A 141 -1.55 25.79 31.95
N ALA A 142 -2.12 25.41 30.78
CA ALA A 142 -1.44 24.56 29.79
C ALA A 142 -0.16 25.24 29.26
N LEU A 143 -0.22 26.55 28.92
CA LEU A 143 0.94 27.29 28.45
C LEU A 143 2.03 27.43 29.55
N ALA A 144 1.63 27.52 30.82
CA ALA A 144 2.55 27.56 31.93
C ALA A 144 3.22 26.21 32.19
N GLU A 145 2.45 25.11 32.08
CA GLU A 145 2.96 23.76 32.32
C GLU A 145 3.87 23.25 31.20
N GLU A 146 3.64 23.67 29.95
CA GLU A 146 4.41 23.31 28.77
C GLU A 146 5.47 24.34 28.39
N ALA A 147 5.83 25.26 29.29
CA ALA A 147 6.74 26.36 28.99
C ALA A 147 8.08 25.94 28.36
N ASP A 148 8.56 24.74 28.69
CA ASP A 148 9.79 24.14 28.17
C ASP A 148 9.58 23.21 26.96
N GLN A 149 8.34 23.04 26.45
CA GLN A 149 7.98 22.15 25.36
C GLN A 149 7.51 22.95 24.12
N PRO A 150 8.42 23.38 23.24
CA PRO A 150 8.11 24.32 22.16
C PRO A 150 7.03 23.79 21.19
N TYR A 151 7.01 22.49 20.90
CA TYR A 151 6.03 21.87 20.00
C TYR A 151 4.64 21.81 20.64
N LYS A 152 4.54 21.51 21.94
CA LYS A 152 3.26 21.52 22.66
C LYS A 152 2.72 22.97 22.78
N LEU A 153 3.58 23.94 23.01
CA LEU A 153 3.20 25.37 22.99
C LEU A 153 2.65 25.81 21.63
N GLU A 154 3.25 25.33 20.53
CA GLU A 154 2.74 25.59 19.18
C GLU A 154 1.34 25.01 19.00
N LEU A 155 1.12 23.73 19.38
CA LEU A 155 -0.18 23.07 19.29
C LEU A 155 -1.26 23.77 20.12
N ILE A 156 -0.96 24.22 21.35
CA ILE A 156 -1.91 24.94 22.20
C ILE A 156 -2.33 26.28 21.57
N LYS A 157 -1.41 26.99 20.91
CA LYS A 157 -1.67 28.30 20.27
C LYS A 157 -2.37 28.19 18.93
N ASP A 158 -2.19 27.06 18.22
CA ASP A 158 -2.80 26.82 16.93
C ASP A 158 -4.23 26.28 17.10
N LYS A 159 -5.22 27.15 16.98
CA LYS A 159 -6.64 26.78 17.15
C LYS A 159 -7.16 25.79 16.11
N GLU A 160 -6.45 25.61 15.01
CA GLU A 160 -6.78 24.66 13.93
C GLU A 160 -5.94 23.36 14.02
N ALA A 161 -5.02 23.24 14.97
CA ALA A 161 -4.17 22.06 15.11
C ALA A 161 -4.97 20.75 15.26
N HIS A 162 -6.17 20.81 15.85
CA HIS A 162 -7.07 19.64 15.95
C HIS A 162 -7.55 19.07 14.61
N LEU A 163 -7.40 19.82 13.51
CA LEU A 163 -7.71 19.38 12.15
C LEU A 163 -6.55 18.58 11.52
N ASP A 164 -5.35 18.68 12.11
CA ASP A 164 -4.20 17.87 11.69
C ASP A 164 -4.31 16.46 12.29
N PRO A 165 -4.37 15.39 11.47
CA PRO A 165 -4.51 14.02 11.96
C PRO A 165 -3.42 13.57 12.95
N GLU A 166 -2.17 14.09 12.82
CA GLU A 166 -1.09 13.76 13.76
C GLU A 166 -1.25 14.50 15.10
N ALA A 167 -1.71 15.74 15.07
CA ALA A 167 -1.92 16.56 16.26
C ALA A 167 -3.26 16.33 16.97
N ALA A 168 -4.24 15.71 16.29
CA ALA A 168 -5.58 15.44 16.83
C ALA A 168 -5.60 14.51 18.05
N THR A 169 -4.52 13.80 18.32
CA THR A 169 -4.33 13.01 19.55
C THR A 169 -4.00 13.86 20.77
N GLU A 170 -3.40 15.04 20.57
CA GLU A 170 -2.93 15.92 21.63
C GLU A 170 -4.01 16.91 22.06
N ILE A 171 -4.80 17.44 21.14
CA ILE A 171 -5.82 18.48 21.41
C ILE A 171 -7.16 18.17 20.75
N SER A 172 -8.26 18.58 21.38
CA SER A 172 -9.63 18.35 20.86
C SER A 172 -10.31 19.59 20.24
N GLY A 173 -9.64 20.73 20.26
CA GLY A 173 -10.21 22.02 19.81
C GLY A 173 -11.26 22.65 20.73
N LYS A 174 -11.78 21.91 21.71
CA LYS A 174 -12.80 22.40 22.67
C LYS A 174 -12.29 22.48 24.10
N GLU A 175 -11.36 21.61 24.48
CA GLU A 175 -10.92 21.41 25.83
C GLU A 175 -9.45 20.98 25.83
N LEU A 176 -8.64 21.54 26.69
CA LEU A 176 -7.26 21.14 26.91
C LEU A 176 -7.20 20.21 28.12
N SER A 177 -6.47 19.12 28.01
CA SER A 177 -6.27 18.19 29.12
C SER A 177 -4.85 17.64 29.14
N PHE A 178 -4.40 17.32 30.34
CA PHE A 178 -3.20 16.56 30.61
C PHE A 178 -3.56 15.17 31.10
N TYR A 179 -2.69 14.23 30.81
CA TYR A 179 -2.67 12.94 31.47
C TYR A 179 -1.42 12.84 32.34
N ASP A 180 -1.67 12.71 33.64
CA ASP A 180 -0.65 12.52 34.64
C ASP A 180 -0.44 11.01 34.83
N ASN A 181 0.80 10.52 34.70
CA ASN A 181 1.18 9.17 35.11
C ASN A 181 1.44 9.17 36.61
N VAL A 182 0.61 8.47 37.37
CA VAL A 182 0.62 8.50 38.83
C VAL A 182 1.08 7.15 39.38
N ASP A 183 2.05 7.16 40.29
CA ASP A 183 2.55 5.96 40.95
C ASP A 183 1.56 5.42 42.00
N ARG A 184 1.92 4.31 42.66
CA ARG A 184 1.07 3.68 43.69
C ARG A 184 0.96 4.47 44.99
N GLU A 185 1.90 5.37 45.22
CA GLU A 185 1.92 6.29 46.36
C GLU A 185 1.09 7.56 46.09
N GLY A 186 0.60 7.74 44.86
CA GLY A 186 -0.21 8.90 44.45
C GLY A 186 0.62 10.09 43.95
N ASN A 187 1.92 9.90 43.67
CA ASN A 187 2.75 10.96 43.12
C ASN A 187 2.66 10.99 41.60
N VAL A 188 2.57 12.17 41.01
CA VAL A 188 2.73 12.40 39.57
C VAL A 188 4.19 12.19 39.20
N VAL A 189 4.49 11.17 38.41
CA VAL A 189 5.86 10.82 37.98
C VAL A 189 6.18 11.29 36.59
N TRP A 190 5.17 11.55 35.77
CA TRP A 190 5.30 12.10 34.42
C TRP A 190 3.94 12.62 33.93
N LYS A 191 3.94 13.52 32.95
CA LYS A 191 2.72 14.08 32.36
C LYS A 191 2.91 14.47 30.92
N ASP A 192 1.81 14.52 30.15
CA ASP A 192 1.79 15.02 28.78
C ASP A 192 0.46 15.69 28.45
N LEU A 193 0.49 16.68 27.56
CA LEU A 193 -0.70 17.27 26.94
C LEU A 193 -1.32 16.23 26.03
N CYS A 194 -2.58 15.84 26.30
CA CYS A 194 -3.22 14.78 25.55
C CYS A 194 -4.74 14.82 25.67
N ARG A 195 -5.43 14.45 24.60
CA ARG A 195 -6.89 14.33 24.55
C ARG A 195 -7.41 13.06 25.22
N GLY A 196 -6.64 11.96 25.18
CA GLY A 196 -7.06 10.64 25.60
C GLY A 196 -8.03 9.95 24.62
N PRO A 197 -8.74 8.88 25.04
CA PRO A 197 -8.63 8.25 26.36
C PRO A 197 -7.40 7.36 26.53
N HIS A 198 -7.12 6.96 27.77
CA HIS A 198 -6.06 6.04 28.14
C HIS A 198 -6.55 4.81 28.90
N LEU A 199 -5.67 3.81 28.99
CA LEU A 199 -5.85 2.63 29.83
C LEU A 199 -6.01 3.03 31.32
N PRO A 200 -6.67 2.21 32.14
CA PRO A 200 -6.74 2.47 33.57
C PRO A 200 -5.38 2.52 34.27
N ASN A 201 -4.41 1.74 33.77
CA ASN A 201 -3.02 1.78 34.23
C ASN A 201 -2.09 1.11 33.21
N THR A 202 -0.77 1.33 33.39
CA THR A 202 0.26 0.86 32.46
C THR A 202 0.35 -0.69 32.36
N ARG A 203 -0.12 -1.46 33.34
CA ARG A 203 -0.06 -2.95 33.31
C ARG A 203 -0.93 -3.59 32.23
N TYR A 204 -1.89 -2.87 31.68
CA TYR A 204 -2.70 -3.35 30.56
C TYR A 204 -1.93 -3.43 29.24
N ILE A 205 -0.75 -2.79 29.14
CA ILE A 205 0.17 -2.93 28.00
C ILE A 205 0.91 -4.28 28.14
N LYS A 206 0.36 -5.34 27.59
CA LYS A 206 0.84 -6.72 27.81
C LYS A 206 1.95 -7.13 26.86
N ALA A 207 1.93 -6.63 25.63
CA ALA A 207 2.85 -7.02 24.57
C ALA A 207 3.21 -5.81 23.69
N PHE A 208 4.48 -5.44 23.70
CA PHE A 208 4.99 -4.34 22.87
C PHE A 208 6.44 -4.60 22.45
N LYS A 209 6.89 -3.87 21.44
CA LYS A 209 8.26 -3.89 20.93
C LYS A 209 8.62 -2.49 20.42
N ILE A 210 9.81 -2.00 20.76
CA ILE A 210 10.40 -0.83 20.09
C ILE A 210 11.10 -1.32 18.84
N GLU A 211 10.82 -0.71 17.70
CA GLU A 211 11.25 -1.22 16.39
C GLU A 211 12.46 -0.47 15.83
N ARG A 212 12.29 0.83 15.62
CA ARG A 212 13.29 1.67 14.94
C ARG A 212 13.11 3.14 15.26
N SER A 213 14.14 3.93 14.95
CA SER A 213 14.04 5.39 14.86
C SER A 213 14.22 5.85 13.41
N ALA A 214 13.65 6.99 13.08
CA ALA A 214 13.82 7.66 11.80
C ALA A 214 13.75 9.18 12.00
N ALA A 215 14.37 9.93 11.09
CA ALA A 215 14.16 11.38 11.01
C ALA A 215 12.76 11.68 10.43
N ALA A 216 12.09 12.68 10.98
CA ALA A 216 10.79 13.15 10.49
C ALA A 216 10.72 14.68 10.66
N TYR A 217 10.23 15.39 9.64
CA TYR A 217 10.01 16.82 9.76
C TYR A 217 8.74 17.10 10.57
N TRP A 218 8.83 18.06 11.48
CA TRP A 218 7.67 18.51 12.25
C TRP A 218 6.49 18.87 11.34
N ARG A 219 5.31 18.30 11.61
CA ARG A 219 4.10 18.47 10.79
C ARG A 219 4.33 18.21 9.28
N GLY A 220 5.21 17.29 8.96
CA GLY A 220 5.47 16.84 7.59
C GLY A 220 6.07 17.86 6.63
N SER A 221 6.53 19.02 7.10
CA SER A 221 7.07 20.09 6.26
C SER A 221 8.59 20.18 6.35
N GLU A 222 9.28 20.11 5.19
CA GLU A 222 10.73 20.28 5.10
C GLU A 222 11.23 21.67 5.55
N ALA A 223 10.34 22.65 5.69
CA ALA A 223 10.65 23.97 6.22
C ALA A 223 10.75 23.99 7.76
N ASN A 224 10.24 22.95 8.43
CA ASN A 224 10.20 22.83 9.88
C ASN A 224 11.40 22.01 10.42
N PRO A 225 11.67 22.07 11.73
CA PRO A 225 12.73 21.28 12.36
C PRO A 225 12.57 19.78 12.10
N MET A 226 13.70 19.10 11.98
CA MET A 226 13.76 17.66 11.81
C MET A 226 13.87 16.98 13.17
N LEU A 227 12.85 16.22 13.54
CA LEU A 227 12.73 15.47 14.79
C LEU A 227 13.19 14.02 14.62
N GLN A 228 13.35 13.32 15.74
CA GLN A 228 13.60 11.88 15.77
C GLN A 228 12.31 11.15 16.15
N ARG A 229 11.78 10.37 15.22
CA ARG A 229 10.57 9.57 15.39
C ARG A 229 10.93 8.16 15.82
N ILE A 230 10.45 7.70 16.98
CA ILE A 230 10.62 6.32 17.44
C ILE A 230 9.32 5.56 17.17
N TYR A 231 9.43 4.44 16.48
CA TYR A 231 8.32 3.53 16.19
C TYR A 231 8.27 2.38 17.19
N GLY A 232 7.06 2.03 17.61
CA GLY A 232 6.78 0.87 18.43
C GLY A 232 5.55 0.12 17.96
N ALA A 233 5.52 -1.18 18.22
CA ALA A 233 4.37 -2.04 18.00
C ALA A 233 3.76 -2.46 19.34
N ALA A 234 2.42 -2.53 19.44
CA ALA A 234 1.74 -3.05 20.63
C ALA A 234 0.48 -3.82 20.26
N PHE A 235 0.27 -4.93 20.97
CA PHE A 235 -0.80 -5.89 20.75
C PHE A 235 -1.44 -6.34 22.08
N ALA A 236 -2.71 -6.76 22.03
CA ALA A 236 -3.44 -7.22 23.20
C ALA A 236 -2.83 -8.49 23.81
N THR A 237 -2.18 -9.34 23.00
CA THR A 237 -1.54 -10.58 23.43
C THR A 237 -0.09 -10.70 22.96
N LYS A 238 0.69 -11.54 23.64
CA LYS A 238 2.07 -11.86 23.22
C LYS A 238 2.10 -12.71 21.96
N GLU A 239 1.09 -13.51 21.77
CA GLU A 239 0.88 -14.34 20.59
C GLU A 239 0.72 -13.49 19.34
N ASP A 240 -0.10 -12.43 19.40
CA ASP A 240 -0.29 -11.48 18.30
C ASP A 240 0.99 -10.71 17.99
N LEU A 241 1.72 -10.25 19.01
CA LEU A 241 3.02 -9.60 18.82
C LEU A 241 4.00 -10.55 18.14
N LYS A 242 4.05 -11.82 18.54
CA LYS A 242 4.93 -12.82 17.93
C LYS A 242 4.53 -13.09 16.47
N ALA A 243 3.24 -13.22 16.20
CA ALA A 243 2.73 -13.38 14.82
C ALA A 243 3.11 -12.18 13.94
N TYR A 244 2.98 -10.97 14.46
CA TYR A 244 3.43 -9.74 13.80
C TYR A 244 4.94 -9.75 13.50
N GLN A 245 5.78 -10.08 14.50
CA GLN A 245 7.23 -10.17 14.32
C GLN A 245 7.62 -11.22 13.26
N THR A 246 6.98 -12.40 13.30
CA THR A 246 7.20 -13.43 12.28
C THR A 246 6.82 -12.91 10.89
N ARG A 247 5.71 -12.20 10.77
CA ARG A 247 5.27 -11.57 9.50
C ARG A 247 6.29 -10.55 8.99
N LEU A 248 6.87 -9.73 9.89
CA LEU A 248 7.92 -8.78 9.51
C LEU A 248 9.21 -9.46 9.05
N GLU A 249 9.62 -10.54 9.74
CA GLU A 249 10.79 -11.32 9.34
C GLU A 249 10.59 -11.97 7.97
N GLU A 250 9.42 -12.54 7.72
CA GLU A 250 9.06 -13.09 6.41
C GLU A 250 8.99 -12.01 5.34
N ALA A 251 8.44 -10.81 5.66
CA ALA A 251 8.44 -9.68 4.75
C ALA A 251 9.87 -9.24 4.38
N ALA A 252 10.78 -9.16 5.35
CA ALA A 252 12.18 -8.80 5.11
C ALA A 252 12.92 -9.82 4.23
N LYS A 253 12.60 -11.12 4.35
CA LYS A 253 13.15 -12.17 3.48
C LYS A 253 12.66 -12.04 2.04
N ARG A 254 11.44 -11.50 1.84
CA ARG A 254 10.75 -11.37 0.55
C ARG A 254 10.93 -9.99 -0.08
N ASP A 255 11.63 -9.06 0.57
CA ASP A 255 11.83 -7.69 0.06
C ASP A 255 12.33 -7.72 -1.39
N HIS A 256 11.56 -7.10 -2.30
CA HIS A 256 11.85 -7.10 -3.73
C HIS A 256 13.21 -6.50 -4.07
N ARG A 257 13.72 -5.55 -3.27
CA ARG A 257 15.06 -4.94 -3.48
C ARG A 257 16.16 -5.95 -3.25
N LYS A 258 16.00 -6.78 -2.20
CA LYS A 258 16.94 -7.86 -1.89
C LYS A 258 16.86 -8.98 -2.93
N LEU A 259 15.66 -9.48 -3.21
CA LEU A 259 15.44 -10.53 -4.20
C LEU A 259 15.84 -10.07 -5.61
N GLY A 260 15.56 -8.82 -5.96
CA GLY A 260 15.94 -8.22 -7.22
C GLY A 260 17.44 -8.23 -7.46
N ALA A 261 18.22 -7.86 -6.43
CA ALA A 261 19.68 -7.92 -6.48
C ALA A 261 20.21 -9.37 -6.51
N GLU A 262 19.68 -10.26 -5.65
CA GLU A 262 20.11 -11.68 -5.58
C GLU A 262 19.83 -12.44 -6.88
N MET A 263 18.74 -12.11 -7.58
CA MET A 263 18.30 -12.77 -8.83
C MET A 263 18.70 -12.00 -10.09
N ASP A 264 19.41 -10.88 -9.96
CA ASP A 264 19.84 -10.03 -11.07
C ASP A 264 18.67 -9.53 -11.95
N LEU A 265 17.61 -8.99 -11.30
CA LEU A 265 16.40 -8.60 -11.99
C LEU A 265 16.38 -7.10 -12.37
N PHE A 266 16.85 -6.24 -11.48
CA PHE A 266 16.85 -4.78 -11.69
C PHE A 266 17.85 -4.08 -10.76
N SER A 267 18.16 -2.83 -11.09
CA SER A 267 18.97 -1.92 -10.27
C SER A 267 18.47 -0.49 -10.32
N PHE A 268 18.98 0.35 -9.41
CA PHE A 268 18.78 1.80 -9.37
C PHE A 268 20.14 2.48 -9.39
N PRO A 269 20.78 2.67 -10.56
CA PRO A 269 22.06 3.36 -10.66
C PRO A 269 21.96 4.83 -10.24
N ASP A 270 22.91 5.30 -9.44
CA ASP A 270 22.96 6.70 -8.99
C ASP A 270 23.09 7.68 -10.17
N GLU A 271 23.73 7.25 -11.25
CA GLU A 271 23.95 8.04 -12.46
C GLU A 271 22.65 8.41 -13.18
N ILE A 272 21.59 7.61 -13.01
CA ILE A 272 20.26 7.85 -13.61
C ILE A 272 19.40 8.70 -12.67
N GLY A 273 19.61 8.56 -11.37
CA GLY A 273 18.87 9.27 -10.34
C GLY A 273 17.79 8.43 -9.64
N PRO A 274 17.30 8.91 -8.50
CA PRO A 274 16.40 8.14 -7.63
C PRO A 274 15.03 7.91 -8.26
N GLY A 275 14.49 6.69 -8.05
CA GLY A 275 13.16 6.32 -8.51
C GLY A 275 13.05 6.02 -10.01
N LEU A 276 14.17 5.76 -10.67
CA LEU A 276 14.24 5.34 -12.08
C LEU A 276 14.90 3.96 -12.14
N ALA A 277 14.09 2.92 -12.33
CA ALA A 277 14.55 1.54 -12.34
C ALA A 277 15.17 1.16 -13.70
N VAL A 278 16.27 0.39 -13.66
CA VAL A 278 16.83 -0.31 -14.81
C VAL A 278 16.59 -1.79 -14.66
N PHE A 279 15.83 -2.37 -15.57
CA PHE A 279 15.58 -3.81 -15.55
C PHE A 279 16.67 -4.54 -16.35
N HIS A 280 17.24 -5.56 -15.71
CA HIS A 280 18.24 -6.44 -16.31
C HIS A 280 17.53 -7.51 -17.18
N PRO A 281 18.25 -8.30 -17.99
CA PRO A 281 17.63 -9.24 -18.91
C PRO A 281 16.61 -10.19 -18.27
N LYS A 282 16.90 -10.68 -17.04
CA LYS A 282 15.99 -11.56 -16.29
C LYS A 282 14.73 -10.83 -15.81
N GLY A 283 14.89 -9.60 -15.33
CA GLY A 283 13.75 -8.76 -14.95
C GLY A 283 12.89 -8.37 -16.15
N ALA A 284 13.53 -7.96 -17.25
CA ALA A 284 12.83 -7.63 -18.50
C ALA A 284 12.05 -8.83 -19.06
N ALA A 285 12.57 -10.06 -18.93
CA ALA A 285 11.88 -11.27 -19.35
C ALA A 285 10.55 -11.48 -18.60
N VAL A 286 10.53 -11.21 -17.28
CA VAL A 286 9.30 -11.27 -16.48
C VAL A 286 8.31 -10.19 -16.91
N ILE A 287 8.78 -8.94 -17.08
CA ILE A 287 7.93 -7.83 -17.55
C ILE A 287 7.30 -8.17 -18.90
N ASN A 288 8.10 -8.65 -19.87
CA ASN A 288 7.59 -9.02 -21.17
C ASN A 288 6.50 -10.11 -21.07
N ALA A 289 6.70 -11.12 -20.22
CA ALA A 289 5.68 -12.17 -20.00
C ALA A 289 4.38 -11.59 -19.39
N MET A 290 4.49 -10.65 -18.45
CA MET A 290 3.34 -9.95 -17.87
C MET A 290 2.58 -9.14 -18.94
N GLU A 291 3.32 -8.35 -19.72
CA GLU A 291 2.76 -7.50 -20.76
C GLU A 291 2.13 -8.30 -21.91
N ASP A 292 2.78 -9.38 -22.37
CA ASP A 292 2.27 -10.22 -23.44
C ASP A 292 0.96 -10.90 -23.04
N TYR A 293 0.88 -11.40 -21.80
CA TYR A 293 -0.35 -11.95 -21.28
C TYR A 293 -1.44 -10.89 -21.15
N SER A 294 -1.12 -9.73 -20.61
CA SER A 294 -2.05 -8.60 -20.54
C SER A 294 -2.54 -8.19 -21.93
N ARG A 295 -1.66 -8.08 -22.94
CA ARG A 295 -2.03 -7.80 -24.33
C ARG A 295 -2.98 -8.83 -24.90
N GLU A 296 -2.72 -10.13 -24.66
CA GLU A 296 -3.61 -11.22 -25.09
C GLU A 296 -5.02 -11.04 -24.51
N MET A 297 -5.12 -10.79 -23.20
CA MET A 297 -6.40 -10.65 -22.52
C MET A 297 -7.16 -9.39 -22.95
N HIS A 298 -6.46 -8.26 -23.16
CA HIS A 298 -7.07 -7.03 -23.66
C HIS A 298 -7.63 -7.20 -25.07
N ARG A 299 -6.93 -7.93 -25.98
CA ARG A 299 -7.48 -8.27 -27.30
C ARG A 299 -8.76 -9.09 -27.21
N LYS A 300 -8.81 -10.08 -26.31
CA LYS A 300 -10.02 -10.91 -26.10
C LYS A 300 -11.21 -10.10 -25.58
N HIS A 301 -10.94 -9.01 -24.85
CA HIS A 301 -11.96 -8.09 -24.33
C HIS A 301 -12.19 -6.84 -25.23
N HIS A 302 -11.75 -6.92 -26.49
CA HIS A 302 -12.00 -5.92 -27.52
C HIS A 302 -11.46 -4.51 -27.24
N TYR A 303 -10.27 -4.42 -26.62
CA TYR A 303 -9.56 -3.17 -26.46
C TYR A 303 -8.80 -2.79 -27.74
N SER A 304 -8.81 -1.51 -28.06
CA SER A 304 -8.03 -0.90 -29.13
C SER A 304 -6.71 -0.36 -28.60
N PHE A 305 -5.60 -0.87 -29.12
CA PHE A 305 -4.26 -0.45 -28.67
C PHE A 305 -3.89 0.89 -29.27
N VAL A 306 -3.38 1.77 -28.44
CA VAL A 306 -2.88 3.09 -28.84
C VAL A 306 -1.46 3.30 -28.30
N GLN A 307 -0.80 4.36 -28.76
CA GLN A 307 0.51 4.76 -28.27
C GLN A 307 0.59 6.29 -28.30
N THR A 308 1.00 6.89 -27.19
CA THR A 308 1.04 8.33 -27.02
C THR A 308 2.45 8.83 -26.69
N PRO A 309 2.82 10.08 -27.10
CA PRO A 309 4.14 10.62 -26.85
C PRO A 309 4.37 10.90 -25.36
N HIS A 310 5.65 10.89 -24.93
CA HIS A 310 6.04 11.13 -23.54
C HIS A 310 6.06 12.61 -23.15
N ILE A 311 6.18 13.49 -24.13
CA ILE A 311 6.24 14.95 -23.93
C ILE A 311 5.13 15.65 -24.72
N THR A 312 4.61 16.75 -24.18
CA THR A 312 3.60 17.57 -24.84
C THR A 312 3.64 19.02 -24.40
N LYS A 313 3.05 19.92 -25.20
CA LYS A 313 2.89 21.33 -24.86
C LYS A 313 2.00 21.53 -23.64
N GLY A 314 2.33 22.52 -22.79
CA GLY A 314 1.62 22.85 -21.56
C GLY A 314 0.13 23.11 -21.71
N GLY A 315 -0.32 23.69 -22.84
CA GLY A 315 -1.75 23.96 -23.09
C GLY A 315 -2.67 22.73 -23.01
N LEU A 316 -2.14 21.51 -23.26
CA LEU A 316 -2.90 20.29 -23.07
C LEU A 316 -3.21 20.05 -21.56
N TYR A 317 -2.26 20.35 -20.69
CA TYR A 317 -2.39 20.20 -19.25
C TYR A 317 -3.16 21.35 -18.59
N GLU A 318 -3.22 22.53 -19.23
CA GLU A 318 -4.15 23.60 -18.87
C GLU A 318 -5.60 23.15 -19.15
N THR A 319 -5.83 22.60 -20.36
CA THR A 319 -7.15 22.09 -20.76
C THR A 319 -7.64 21.00 -19.80
N SER A 320 -6.79 20.02 -19.48
CA SER A 320 -7.15 18.91 -18.60
C SER A 320 -7.18 19.28 -17.10
N GLY A 321 -6.63 20.43 -16.70
CA GLY A 321 -6.55 20.89 -15.31
C GLY A 321 -5.36 20.36 -14.51
N HIS A 322 -4.47 19.58 -15.11
CA HIS A 322 -3.30 19.05 -14.41
C HIS A 322 -2.37 20.14 -13.86
N LEU A 323 -2.14 21.22 -14.60
CA LEU A 323 -1.33 22.34 -14.13
C LEU A 323 -1.95 23.10 -12.95
N GLN A 324 -3.25 22.99 -12.75
CA GLN A 324 -3.96 23.60 -11.63
C GLN A 324 -3.93 22.73 -10.36
N TRP A 325 -4.13 21.40 -10.52
CA TRP A 325 -4.39 20.49 -9.40
C TRP A 325 -3.29 19.48 -9.13
N TYR A 326 -2.36 19.29 -10.09
CA TYR A 326 -1.33 18.24 -10.04
C TYR A 326 0.10 18.73 -10.27
N LYS A 327 0.29 20.06 -10.35
CA LYS A 327 1.56 20.70 -10.72
C LYS A 327 2.74 20.27 -9.85
N ASP A 328 2.53 20.11 -8.53
CA ASP A 328 3.58 19.76 -7.57
C ASP A 328 4.14 18.35 -7.78
N SER A 329 3.37 17.48 -8.43
CA SER A 329 3.79 16.12 -8.80
C SER A 329 4.29 16.01 -10.24
N MET A 330 4.41 17.12 -10.97
CA MET A 330 4.93 17.14 -12.33
C MET A 330 6.39 17.55 -12.35
N TYR A 331 7.17 16.94 -13.26
CA TYR A 331 8.51 17.46 -13.55
C TYR A 331 8.42 18.90 -14.09
N PRO A 332 9.40 19.77 -13.78
CA PRO A 332 9.46 21.12 -14.31
C PRO A 332 9.42 21.12 -15.85
N PRO A 333 8.83 22.15 -16.47
CA PRO A 333 8.77 22.22 -17.94
C PRO A 333 10.15 22.40 -18.56
N MET A 334 10.27 21.85 -19.78
CA MET A 334 11.35 22.16 -20.71
C MET A 334 10.93 23.34 -21.53
N ARG A 335 11.67 24.45 -21.46
CA ARG A 335 11.43 25.65 -22.28
C ARG A 335 12.12 25.49 -23.62
N LEU A 336 11.34 25.45 -24.72
CA LEU A 336 11.85 25.28 -26.08
C LEU A 336 11.48 26.46 -26.96
N ASP A 337 12.26 26.68 -28.01
CA ASP A 337 12.05 27.69 -29.07
C ASP A 337 12.01 29.14 -28.54
N GLU A 338 12.58 29.42 -27.36
CA GLU A 338 12.79 30.78 -26.85
C GLU A 338 14.03 31.38 -27.50
N GLU A 339 13.89 32.56 -28.07
CA GLU A 339 14.99 33.31 -28.64
C GLU A 339 15.30 34.54 -27.79
N LYS A 340 16.59 34.78 -27.54
CA LYS A 340 17.08 35.93 -26.76
C LYS A 340 18.01 36.77 -27.60
N ASP A 341 18.00 38.09 -27.38
CA ASP A 341 18.97 39.00 -27.97
C ASP A 341 20.36 38.89 -27.29
N GLU A 342 21.35 39.62 -27.79
CA GLU A 342 22.71 39.64 -27.24
C GLU A 342 22.78 40.14 -25.78
N ASN A 343 21.74 40.80 -25.29
CA ASN A 343 21.62 41.29 -23.91
C ASN A 343 20.83 40.34 -23.00
N GLY A 344 20.37 39.19 -23.52
CA GLY A 344 19.60 38.19 -22.75
C GLY A 344 18.09 38.45 -22.68
N ASN A 345 17.57 39.48 -23.38
CA ASN A 345 16.13 39.76 -23.42
C ASN A 345 15.43 38.79 -24.35
N VAL A 346 14.26 38.30 -23.94
CA VAL A 346 13.44 37.40 -24.76
C VAL A 346 12.85 38.19 -25.94
N ILE A 347 13.26 37.86 -27.16
CA ILE A 347 12.73 38.42 -28.41
C ILE A 347 11.67 37.56 -29.06
N LYS A 348 11.64 36.28 -28.73
CA LYS A 348 10.57 35.34 -29.07
C LYS A 348 10.24 34.45 -27.91
N GLN A 349 8.96 34.40 -27.53
CA GLN A 349 8.46 33.55 -26.47
C GLN A 349 8.57 32.09 -26.90
N GLY A 350 9.16 31.27 -26.01
CA GLY A 350 9.21 29.84 -26.18
C GLY A 350 7.92 29.15 -25.71
N PHE A 351 7.92 27.83 -25.82
CA PHE A 351 6.83 26.96 -25.35
C PHE A 351 7.32 26.07 -24.24
N ASP A 352 6.46 25.86 -23.26
CA ASP A 352 6.70 24.90 -22.20
C ASP A 352 6.23 23.52 -22.63
N TYR A 353 7.14 22.55 -22.61
CA TYR A 353 6.86 21.14 -22.79
C TYR A 353 7.04 20.40 -21.46
N TYR A 354 6.16 19.47 -21.19
CA TYR A 354 6.15 18.67 -19.95
C TYR A 354 6.30 17.20 -20.27
N LEU A 355 6.98 16.46 -19.41
CA LEU A 355 6.83 15.02 -19.31
C LEU A 355 5.42 14.68 -18.83
N LYS A 356 4.76 13.71 -19.46
CA LYS A 356 3.38 13.35 -19.11
C LYS A 356 3.29 12.70 -17.73
N PRO A 357 2.47 13.23 -16.80
CA PRO A 357 2.19 12.58 -15.52
C PRO A 357 1.09 11.52 -15.62
N MET A 358 0.27 11.59 -16.66
CA MET A 358 -0.87 10.71 -16.97
C MET A 358 -1.10 10.63 -18.47
N ASN A 359 -1.76 9.56 -18.94
CA ASN A 359 -2.05 9.33 -20.36
C ASN A 359 -3.41 9.88 -20.81
N CYS A 360 -4.34 10.10 -19.87
CA CYS A 360 -5.73 10.48 -20.15
C CYS A 360 -5.89 11.70 -21.10
N PRO A 361 -5.10 12.78 -21.03
CA PRO A 361 -5.29 13.90 -21.96
C PRO A 361 -5.09 13.51 -23.42
N MET A 362 -4.13 12.62 -23.70
CA MET A 362 -3.85 12.14 -25.06
C MET A 362 -4.94 11.21 -25.57
N HIS A 363 -5.48 10.33 -24.73
CA HIS A 363 -6.61 9.46 -25.10
C HIS A 363 -7.86 10.28 -25.45
N ASN A 364 -8.10 11.39 -24.73
CA ASN A 364 -9.17 12.33 -25.06
C ASN A 364 -8.95 12.98 -26.44
N LEU A 365 -7.70 13.29 -26.84
CA LEU A 365 -7.39 13.76 -28.19
C LEU A 365 -7.64 12.68 -29.25
N ILE A 366 -7.36 11.40 -28.94
CA ILE A 366 -7.68 10.29 -29.85
C ILE A 366 -9.19 10.16 -30.04
N PHE A 367 -9.98 10.23 -28.96
CA PHE A 367 -11.44 10.25 -29.06
C PHE A 367 -11.91 11.40 -29.95
N LYS A 368 -11.40 12.61 -29.70
CA LYS A 368 -11.76 13.85 -30.39
C LYS A 368 -11.25 13.96 -31.84
N SER A 369 -10.33 13.11 -32.25
CA SER A 369 -9.64 13.21 -33.57
C SER A 369 -10.60 13.15 -34.76
N ARG A 370 -11.80 12.60 -34.59
CA ARG A 370 -12.90 12.54 -35.56
C ARG A 370 -14.25 12.49 -34.89
N GLN A 371 -15.30 12.73 -35.65
CA GLN A 371 -16.67 12.59 -35.16
C GLN A 371 -16.94 11.11 -34.83
N ARG A 372 -17.59 10.86 -33.69
CA ARG A 372 -17.92 9.53 -33.18
C ARG A 372 -19.43 9.30 -33.26
N SER A 373 -19.83 8.05 -33.52
CA SER A 373 -21.21 7.58 -33.46
C SER A 373 -21.42 6.74 -32.19
N TYR A 374 -22.64 6.77 -31.63
CA TYR A 374 -23.03 5.88 -30.54
C TYR A 374 -22.78 4.39 -30.83
N ARG A 375 -22.75 4.00 -32.12
CA ARG A 375 -22.46 2.62 -32.55
C ARG A 375 -20.99 2.20 -32.35
N GLU A 376 -20.11 3.16 -32.12
CA GLU A 376 -18.69 2.93 -31.81
C GLU A 376 -18.44 2.79 -30.31
N LEU A 377 -19.46 3.06 -29.49
CA LEU A 377 -19.38 2.97 -28.04
C LEU A 377 -19.92 1.64 -27.53
N PRO A 378 -19.29 1.02 -26.52
CA PRO A 378 -18.15 1.55 -25.78
C PRO A 378 -16.84 1.49 -26.58
N LEU A 379 -16.07 2.60 -26.59
CA LEU A 379 -14.73 2.64 -27.16
C LEU A 379 -13.71 2.42 -26.02
N ARG A 380 -12.95 1.31 -26.09
CA ARG A 380 -11.96 0.94 -25.09
C ARG A 380 -10.56 1.15 -25.65
N LEU A 381 -9.87 2.22 -25.20
CA LEU A 381 -8.49 2.50 -25.55
C LEU A 381 -7.55 1.94 -24.49
N PHE A 382 -6.41 1.39 -24.91
CA PHE A 382 -5.42 0.80 -24.02
C PHE A 382 -4.00 1.06 -24.52
N GLU A 383 -3.10 1.40 -23.59
CA GLU A 383 -1.66 1.41 -23.84
C GLU A 383 -0.85 0.98 -22.60
N PHE A 384 0.34 0.40 -22.80
CA PHE A 384 1.39 0.44 -21.79
C PHE A 384 2.03 1.83 -21.85
N GLY A 385 1.49 2.76 -21.07
CA GLY A 385 1.84 4.17 -21.12
C GLY A 385 2.82 4.54 -20.03
N THR A 386 4.08 4.85 -20.39
CA THR A 386 5.06 5.33 -19.42
C THR A 386 4.75 6.77 -19.05
N VAL A 387 4.65 7.05 -17.76
CA VAL A 387 4.38 8.36 -17.17
C VAL A 387 5.46 8.73 -16.15
N TYR A 388 5.58 10.02 -15.86
CA TYR A 388 6.64 10.57 -15.02
C TYR A 388 6.05 11.45 -13.94
N ARG A 389 6.36 11.13 -12.67
CA ARG A 389 5.88 11.86 -11.50
C ARG A 389 7.06 12.29 -10.65
N TYR A 390 7.10 13.57 -10.30
CA TYR A 390 8.15 14.12 -9.45
C TYR A 390 7.82 13.81 -7.99
N GLU A 391 7.98 12.52 -7.62
CA GLU A 391 7.83 12.07 -6.24
C GLU A 391 8.93 12.68 -5.36
N LYS A 392 8.60 13.11 -4.15
CA LYS A 392 9.58 13.61 -3.20
C LYS A 392 10.61 12.53 -2.83
N SER A 393 11.84 12.94 -2.50
CA SER A 393 12.93 12.00 -2.23
C SER A 393 12.60 10.99 -1.09
N GLY A 394 11.91 11.43 -0.04
CA GLY A 394 11.50 10.57 1.07
C GLY A 394 10.35 9.60 0.76
N GLU A 395 9.68 9.76 -0.37
CA GLU A 395 8.54 8.92 -0.77
C GLU A 395 8.94 7.79 -1.72
N VAL A 396 10.08 7.92 -2.39
CA VAL A 396 10.59 6.90 -3.33
C VAL A 396 10.98 5.63 -2.56
N HIS A 397 10.46 4.47 -2.99
CA HIS A 397 10.71 3.20 -2.30
C HIS A 397 10.78 2.02 -3.26
N GLY A 398 11.99 1.59 -3.62
CA GLY A 398 12.23 0.48 -4.55
C GLY A 398 11.37 0.62 -5.83
N LEU A 399 10.74 -0.47 -6.24
CA LEU A 399 9.79 -0.48 -7.38
C LEU A 399 8.36 -0.12 -6.97
N THR A 400 8.03 -0.05 -5.68
CA THR A 400 6.66 0.21 -5.23
C THR A 400 6.26 1.68 -5.35
N ARG A 401 7.22 2.61 -5.33
CA ARG A 401 7.00 4.03 -5.58
C ARG A 401 8.20 4.62 -6.31
N VAL A 402 8.03 4.88 -7.60
CA VAL A 402 9.06 5.29 -8.55
C VAL A 402 8.68 6.61 -9.24
N ARG A 403 9.65 7.26 -9.88
CA ARG A 403 9.46 8.53 -10.63
C ARG A 403 9.15 8.32 -12.10
N GLY A 404 9.59 7.22 -12.67
CA GLY A 404 9.23 6.78 -14.02
C GLY A 404 8.53 5.43 -13.93
N LEU A 405 7.30 5.32 -14.42
CA LEU A 405 6.49 4.11 -14.31
C LEU A 405 5.67 3.86 -15.57
N THR A 406 5.49 2.61 -15.91
CA THR A 406 4.65 2.18 -17.02
C THR A 406 3.32 1.65 -16.48
N GLN A 407 2.22 2.29 -16.90
CA GLN A 407 0.87 1.85 -16.54
C GLN A 407 0.28 1.03 -17.68
N ASP A 408 -0.45 -0.02 -17.34
CA ASP A 408 -1.37 -0.72 -18.24
C ASP A 408 -2.68 0.09 -18.31
N ASP A 409 -2.59 1.27 -18.88
CA ASP A 409 -3.58 2.33 -18.78
C ASP A 409 -4.68 2.19 -19.83
N SER A 410 -5.91 2.32 -19.38
CA SER A 410 -7.07 2.23 -20.25
C SER A 410 -8.09 3.31 -19.95
N HIS A 411 -8.68 3.84 -21.03
CA HIS A 411 -9.78 4.79 -20.98
C HIS A 411 -10.93 4.28 -21.83
N ILE A 412 -12.08 4.09 -21.18
CA ILE A 412 -13.29 3.58 -21.81
C ILE A 412 -14.27 4.73 -21.94
N TYR A 413 -14.76 4.96 -23.16
CA TYR A 413 -15.77 5.97 -23.45
C TYR A 413 -17.06 5.24 -23.75
N CYS A 414 -18.12 5.51 -22.98
CA CYS A 414 -19.41 4.87 -23.12
C CYS A 414 -20.58 5.85 -22.98
N THR A 415 -21.79 5.42 -23.31
CA THR A 415 -23.01 6.17 -22.98
C THR A 415 -23.34 6.01 -21.50
N ARG A 416 -24.23 6.86 -20.94
CA ARG A 416 -24.71 6.70 -19.56
C ARG A 416 -25.42 5.36 -19.32
N GLU A 417 -26.17 4.89 -20.32
CA GLU A 417 -26.87 3.63 -20.26
C GLU A 417 -25.92 2.41 -20.23
N GLN A 418 -24.78 2.52 -20.90
CA GLN A 418 -23.76 1.46 -20.95
C GLN A 418 -22.87 1.43 -19.69
N MET A 419 -22.83 2.51 -18.91
CA MET A 419 -21.86 2.74 -17.83
C MET A 419 -21.84 1.60 -16.80
N LYS A 420 -23.00 1.20 -16.29
CA LYS A 420 -23.10 0.16 -15.25
C LYS A 420 -22.62 -1.20 -15.76
N ASP A 421 -23.01 -1.58 -16.97
CA ASP A 421 -22.62 -2.86 -17.57
C ASP A 421 -21.11 -2.89 -17.89
N GLU A 422 -20.56 -1.76 -18.36
CA GLU A 422 -19.11 -1.63 -18.57
C GLU A 422 -18.32 -1.78 -17.27
N LEU A 423 -18.77 -1.14 -16.18
CA LEU A 423 -18.13 -1.25 -14.87
C LEU A 423 -18.16 -2.69 -14.32
N LYS A 424 -19.27 -3.42 -14.47
CA LYS A 424 -19.39 -4.83 -14.06
C LYS A 424 -18.45 -5.72 -14.86
N SER A 425 -18.47 -5.58 -16.19
CA SER A 425 -17.59 -6.32 -17.09
C SER A 425 -16.13 -6.06 -16.78
N LEU A 426 -15.79 -4.79 -16.51
CA LEU A 426 -14.45 -4.35 -16.18
C LEU A 426 -13.96 -4.92 -14.84
N LEU A 427 -14.79 -4.88 -13.78
CA LEU A 427 -14.41 -5.46 -12.49
C LEU A 427 -14.19 -6.97 -12.60
N THR A 428 -15.05 -7.68 -13.32
CA THR A 428 -14.89 -9.13 -13.60
C THR A 428 -13.58 -9.40 -14.33
N PHE A 429 -13.26 -8.62 -15.36
CA PHE A 429 -12.01 -8.73 -16.12
C PHE A 429 -10.78 -8.51 -15.23
N VAL A 430 -10.80 -7.45 -14.41
CA VAL A 430 -9.70 -7.12 -13.47
C VAL A 430 -9.45 -8.28 -12.50
N LEU A 431 -10.49 -8.74 -11.82
CA LEU A 431 -10.37 -9.81 -10.82
C LEU A 431 -9.91 -11.13 -11.46
N GLY A 432 -10.42 -11.47 -12.64
CA GLY A 432 -10.01 -12.67 -13.37
C GLY A 432 -8.53 -12.65 -13.73
N LEU A 433 -8.04 -11.51 -14.26
CA LEU A 433 -6.65 -11.38 -14.66
C LEU A 433 -5.70 -11.41 -13.43
N LEU A 434 -6.07 -10.77 -12.33
CA LEU A 434 -5.27 -10.82 -11.10
C LEU A 434 -5.16 -12.24 -10.51
N LYS A 435 -6.24 -13.04 -10.61
CA LYS A 435 -6.22 -14.46 -10.22
C LYS A 435 -5.23 -15.27 -11.05
N ASP A 436 -5.14 -15.02 -12.35
CA ASP A 436 -4.17 -15.70 -13.22
C ASP A 436 -2.71 -15.40 -12.84
N PHE A 437 -2.46 -14.27 -12.16
CA PHE A 437 -1.18 -13.95 -11.53
C PHE A 437 -1.01 -14.52 -10.11
N GLY A 438 -1.97 -15.31 -9.61
CA GLY A 438 -1.92 -15.96 -8.30
C GLY A 438 -2.38 -15.09 -7.13
N LEU A 439 -2.99 -13.93 -7.40
CA LEU A 439 -3.62 -13.09 -6.37
C LEU A 439 -5.12 -13.36 -6.39
N ASP A 440 -5.66 -13.96 -5.35
CA ASP A 440 -7.05 -14.42 -5.26
C ASP A 440 -7.81 -13.93 -4.01
N ASP A 441 -7.13 -13.33 -3.05
CA ASP A 441 -7.73 -12.74 -1.86
C ASP A 441 -7.85 -11.23 -2.03
N PHE A 442 -9.10 -10.76 -2.29
CA PHE A 442 -9.39 -9.37 -2.60
C PHE A 442 -10.45 -8.77 -1.67
N TYR A 443 -10.35 -7.47 -1.48
CA TYR A 443 -11.47 -6.62 -1.07
C TYR A 443 -11.46 -5.32 -1.88
N LEU A 444 -12.57 -4.57 -1.84
CA LEU A 444 -12.72 -3.32 -2.57
C LEU A 444 -12.73 -2.13 -1.62
N GLU A 445 -12.14 -1.04 -2.06
CA GLU A 445 -12.27 0.26 -1.39
C GLU A 445 -13.00 1.23 -2.31
N LEU A 446 -14.04 1.89 -1.77
CA LEU A 446 -14.77 2.95 -2.44
C LEU A 446 -14.28 4.30 -1.94
N SER A 447 -13.47 4.98 -2.74
CA SER A 447 -12.99 6.32 -2.41
C SER A 447 -13.98 7.38 -2.87
N THR A 448 -14.36 8.24 -1.93
CA THR A 448 -15.35 9.28 -2.14
C THR A 448 -14.72 10.68 -2.19
N LYS A 449 -15.54 11.68 -2.50
CA LYS A 449 -15.18 13.08 -2.71
C LYS A 449 -14.50 13.72 -1.49
N ASP A 450 -13.40 14.43 -1.71
CA ASP A 450 -12.87 15.40 -0.75
C ASP A 450 -13.65 16.73 -0.91
N PRO A 451 -14.38 17.20 0.13
CA PRO A 451 -15.18 18.41 0.05
C PRO A 451 -14.40 19.69 -0.31
N HIS A 452 -13.08 19.69 -0.10
CA HIS A 452 -12.21 20.84 -0.34
C HIS A 452 -11.44 20.78 -1.67
N LYS A 453 -11.43 19.60 -2.35
CA LYS A 453 -10.58 19.36 -3.52
C LYS A 453 -11.30 18.52 -4.57
N TYR A 454 -12.30 19.11 -5.25
CA TYR A 454 -13.01 18.42 -6.32
C TYR A 454 -13.47 19.37 -7.43
N VAL A 455 -13.81 18.82 -8.59
CA VAL A 455 -14.43 19.53 -9.73
C VAL A 455 -15.73 18.84 -10.12
N GLY A 456 -16.64 19.58 -10.73
CA GLY A 456 -17.98 19.10 -11.12
C GLY A 456 -19.05 19.42 -10.07
N SER A 457 -20.30 19.01 -10.32
CA SER A 457 -21.43 19.23 -9.41
C SER A 457 -21.60 18.08 -8.41
N ASP A 458 -22.28 18.36 -7.30
CA ASP A 458 -22.55 17.35 -6.27
C ASP A 458 -23.42 16.21 -6.81
N GLU A 459 -24.38 16.52 -7.69
CA GLU A 459 -25.27 15.53 -8.30
C GLU A 459 -24.49 14.52 -9.17
N ILE A 460 -23.51 14.99 -9.94
CA ILE A 460 -22.63 14.12 -10.74
C ILE A 460 -21.81 13.19 -9.84
N TRP A 461 -21.27 13.73 -8.74
CA TRP A 461 -20.51 12.95 -7.78
C TRP A 461 -21.36 11.88 -7.07
N GLU A 462 -22.59 12.25 -6.71
CA GLU A 462 -23.54 11.31 -6.09
C GLU A 462 -23.92 10.19 -7.06
N GLU A 463 -24.28 10.51 -8.31
CA GLU A 463 -24.56 9.52 -9.37
C GLU A 463 -23.39 8.55 -9.55
N ALA A 464 -22.18 9.09 -9.71
CA ALA A 464 -20.97 8.30 -9.94
C ALA A 464 -20.63 7.39 -8.74
N THR A 465 -20.70 7.94 -7.52
CA THR A 465 -20.41 7.20 -6.29
C THR A 465 -21.41 6.06 -6.07
N ASN A 466 -22.70 6.34 -6.24
CA ASN A 466 -23.76 5.35 -6.09
C ASN A 466 -23.63 4.22 -7.12
N THR A 467 -23.31 4.55 -8.37
CA THR A 467 -23.11 3.54 -9.43
C THR A 467 -21.94 2.63 -9.11
N LEU A 468 -20.80 3.18 -8.66
CA LEU A 468 -19.66 2.39 -8.24
C LEU A 468 -19.96 1.50 -7.02
N ALA A 469 -20.69 2.06 -6.03
CA ALA A 469 -21.10 1.31 -4.83
C ALA A 469 -22.01 0.12 -5.18
N GLU A 470 -22.96 0.30 -6.11
CA GLU A 470 -23.84 -0.77 -6.57
C GLU A 470 -23.03 -1.89 -7.26
N VAL A 471 -22.14 -1.54 -8.18
CA VAL A 471 -21.29 -2.51 -8.88
C VAL A 471 -20.37 -3.25 -7.91
N ALA A 472 -19.78 -2.56 -6.95
CA ALA A 472 -18.94 -3.17 -5.92
C ALA A 472 -19.73 -4.16 -5.06
N LYS A 473 -20.90 -3.81 -4.58
CA LYS A 473 -21.80 -4.69 -3.81
C LYS A 473 -22.22 -5.93 -4.59
N GLU A 474 -22.54 -5.78 -5.87
CA GLU A 474 -22.95 -6.89 -6.76
C GLU A 474 -21.79 -7.89 -7.02
N SER A 475 -20.52 -7.49 -6.81
CA SER A 475 -19.37 -8.39 -6.93
C SER A 475 -19.28 -9.45 -5.82
N GLY A 476 -19.95 -9.23 -4.69
CA GLY A 476 -19.93 -10.12 -3.52
C GLY A 476 -18.63 -10.03 -2.70
N LEU A 477 -17.72 -9.10 -3.02
CA LEU A 477 -16.51 -8.82 -2.24
C LEU A 477 -16.81 -7.84 -1.11
N ASP A 478 -16.01 -7.90 -0.05
CA ASP A 478 -16.04 -6.92 1.02
C ASP A 478 -15.77 -5.53 0.45
N LEU A 479 -16.58 -4.55 0.85
CA LEU A 479 -16.46 -3.16 0.44
C LEU A 479 -16.15 -2.29 1.66
N VAL A 480 -15.03 -1.58 1.61
CA VAL A 480 -14.57 -0.65 2.64
C VAL A 480 -14.69 0.77 2.11
N ASP A 481 -15.21 1.68 2.93
CA ASP A 481 -15.28 3.10 2.59
C ASP A 481 -13.90 3.76 2.80
N ASP A 482 -13.50 4.58 1.81
CA ASP A 482 -12.29 5.42 1.85
C ASP A 482 -12.70 6.90 1.67
N PRO A 483 -13.12 7.59 2.75
CA PRO A 483 -13.56 8.97 2.69
C PRO A 483 -12.43 9.90 2.25
N CYS A 484 -12.74 10.84 1.34
CA CYS A 484 -11.78 11.81 0.80
C CYS A 484 -10.62 11.22 -0.03
N GLY A 485 -10.61 9.91 -0.29
CA GLY A 485 -9.54 9.23 -1.03
C GLY A 485 -9.66 9.31 -2.56
N ALA A 486 -10.71 9.92 -3.09
CA ALA A 486 -10.95 10.02 -4.53
C ALA A 486 -10.01 11.02 -5.21
N ALA A 487 -9.82 10.86 -6.53
CA ALA A 487 -9.19 11.90 -7.35
C ALA A 487 -10.11 13.12 -7.46
N PHE A 488 -9.53 14.29 -7.75
CA PHE A 488 -10.30 15.55 -7.83
C PHE A 488 -11.41 15.53 -8.90
N TYR A 489 -11.35 14.62 -9.86
CA TYR A 489 -12.26 14.54 -11.01
C TYR A 489 -13.33 13.43 -10.91
N GLY A 490 -13.24 12.51 -9.97
CA GLY A 490 -14.25 11.46 -9.82
C GLY A 490 -13.96 10.42 -8.75
N PRO A 491 -15.01 9.71 -8.28
CA PRO A 491 -14.89 8.62 -7.31
C PRO A 491 -14.21 7.39 -7.95
N LYS A 492 -13.65 6.53 -7.10
CA LYS A 492 -12.95 5.33 -7.57
C LYS A 492 -13.28 4.09 -6.74
N ILE A 493 -13.21 2.93 -7.37
CA ILE A 493 -13.02 1.64 -6.71
C ILE A 493 -11.54 1.28 -6.82
N SER A 494 -10.91 0.98 -5.68
CA SER A 494 -9.58 0.36 -5.63
C SER A 494 -9.73 -1.12 -5.31
N VAL A 495 -9.03 -1.98 -6.07
CA VAL A 495 -8.92 -3.41 -5.75
C VAL A 495 -7.70 -3.60 -4.88
N GLN A 496 -7.93 -4.06 -3.66
CA GLN A 496 -6.91 -4.40 -2.70
C GLN A 496 -6.67 -5.91 -2.72
N ALA A 497 -5.44 -6.35 -2.94
CA ALA A 497 -5.05 -7.75 -2.92
C ALA A 497 -4.20 -8.05 -1.69
N ARG A 498 -4.43 -9.20 -1.04
CA ARG A 498 -3.56 -9.70 0.02
C ARG A 498 -2.52 -10.64 -0.58
N ASP A 499 -1.26 -10.42 -0.21
CA ASP A 499 -0.16 -11.30 -0.64
C ASP A 499 -0.06 -12.56 0.24
N ALA A 500 0.89 -13.45 -0.08
CA ALA A 500 1.12 -14.72 0.61
C ALA A 500 1.40 -14.62 2.11
N ILE A 501 1.70 -13.43 2.64
CA ILE A 501 1.92 -13.16 4.06
C ILE A 501 0.91 -12.19 4.66
N GLY A 502 -0.21 -11.94 3.95
CA GLY A 502 -1.33 -11.14 4.41
C GLY A 502 -1.13 -9.62 4.35
N ARG A 503 -0.11 -9.11 3.64
CA ARG A 503 0.03 -7.67 3.40
C ARG A 503 -0.93 -7.25 2.30
N THR A 504 -1.55 -6.09 2.48
CA THR A 504 -2.48 -5.52 1.51
C THR A 504 -1.75 -4.62 0.52
N TRP A 505 -2.08 -4.78 -0.76
CA TRP A 505 -1.57 -4.00 -1.88
C TRP A 505 -2.71 -3.47 -2.73
N GLN A 506 -2.76 -2.16 -2.94
CA GLN A 506 -3.63 -1.60 -3.98
C GLN A 506 -3.02 -1.95 -5.34
N VAL A 507 -3.71 -2.81 -6.08
CA VAL A 507 -3.25 -3.32 -7.38
C VAL A 507 -4.00 -2.71 -8.55
N SER A 508 -5.31 -2.49 -8.44
CA SER A 508 -6.11 -1.94 -9.54
C SER A 508 -6.94 -0.76 -9.10
N THR A 509 -7.28 0.10 -10.07
CA THR A 509 -8.15 1.26 -9.87
C THR A 509 -9.12 1.38 -11.03
N ILE A 510 -10.40 1.62 -10.73
CA ILE A 510 -11.48 1.92 -11.66
C ILE A 510 -12.10 3.25 -11.22
N GLN A 511 -12.09 4.27 -12.08
CA GLN A 511 -12.58 5.60 -11.77
C GLN A 511 -13.60 6.08 -12.79
N LEU A 512 -14.69 6.67 -12.33
CA LEU A 512 -15.66 7.37 -13.19
C LEU A 512 -15.26 8.83 -13.33
N ASP A 513 -15.32 9.34 -14.55
CA ASP A 513 -15.00 10.73 -14.86
C ASP A 513 -16.00 11.33 -15.85
N PHE A 514 -16.70 12.33 -15.40
CA PHE A 514 -17.59 13.17 -16.22
C PHE A 514 -16.93 14.51 -16.60
N ASN A 515 -15.84 14.87 -15.94
CA ASN A 515 -15.20 16.18 -16.02
C ASN A 515 -14.26 16.32 -17.21
N LEU A 516 -13.37 15.36 -17.44
CA LEU A 516 -12.46 15.40 -18.59
C LEU A 516 -13.22 15.41 -19.94
N PRO A 517 -14.27 14.58 -20.17
CA PRO A 517 -15.10 14.69 -21.35
C PRO A 517 -15.69 16.10 -21.56
N GLU A 518 -16.07 16.80 -20.49
CA GLU A 518 -16.55 18.18 -20.56
C GLU A 518 -15.44 19.15 -20.93
N ARG A 519 -14.32 19.12 -20.23
CA ARG A 519 -13.18 20.02 -20.45
C ARG A 519 -12.60 19.90 -21.86
N PHE A 520 -12.56 18.68 -22.40
CA PHE A 520 -12.12 18.42 -23.78
C PHE A 520 -13.22 18.63 -24.81
N LYS A 521 -14.47 18.91 -24.39
CA LYS A 521 -15.64 19.05 -25.25
C LYS A 521 -15.82 17.83 -26.14
N LEU A 522 -15.77 16.64 -25.53
CA LEU A 522 -15.99 15.38 -26.23
C LEU A 522 -17.47 15.21 -26.54
N GLU A 523 -17.77 14.76 -27.76
CA GLU A 523 -19.14 14.52 -28.21
C GLU A 523 -19.21 13.29 -29.11
N TYR A 524 -20.36 12.60 -29.06
CA TYR A 524 -20.73 11.58 -30.04
C TYR A 524 -22.14 11.86 -30.56
N ILE A 525 -22.45 11.34 -31.77
CA ILE A 525 -23.79 11.41 -32.31
C ILE A 525 -24.62 10.26 -31.75
N ALA A 526 -25.72 10.55 -31.06
CA ALA A 526 -26.67 9.61 -30.53
C ALA A 526 -27.58 9.04 -31.62
N ALA A 527 -28.41 8.04 -31.28
CA ALA A 527 -29.32 7.39 -32.21
C ALA A 527 -30.37 8.32 -32.81
N ASP A 528 -30.76 9.36 -32.08
CA ASP A 528 -31.68 10.41 -32.48
C ASP A 528 -31.03 11.55 -33.28
N GLY A 529 -29.72 11.46 -33.54
CA GLY A 529 -28.96 12.48 -34.26
C GLY A 529 -28.46 13.64 -33.39
N THR A 530 -28.76 13.65 -32.09
CA THR A 530 -28.28 14.68 -31.16
C THR A 530 -26.80 14.46 -30.80
N HIS A 531 -26.11 15.54 -30.44
CA HIS A 531 -24.76 15.49 -29.88
C HIS A 531 -24.83 15.27 -28.39
N GLN A 532 -24.21 14.21 -27.92
CA GLN A 532 -24.18 13.86 -26.50
C GLN A 532 -22.74 13.68 -26.02
N ARG A 533 -22.51 13.90 -24.72
CA ARG A 533 -21.20 13.75 -24.08
C ARG A 533 -21.03 12.32 -23.56
N PRO A 534 -19.90 11.65 -23.86
CA PRO A 534 -19.64 10.32 -23.30
C PRO A 534 -19.30 10.39 -21.80
N VAL A 535 -19.53 9.29 -21.11
CA VAL A 535 -18.91 9.01 -19.80
C VAL A 535 -17.52 8.42 -20.06
N MET A 536 -16.55 8.76 -19.24
CA MET A 536 -15.21 8.23 -19.30
C MET A 536 -14.92 7.39 -18.05
N ILE A 537 -14.35 6.20 -18.27
CA ILE A 537 -13.89 5.32 -17.20
C ILE A 537 -12.38 5.18 -17.34
N HIS A 538 -11.65 5.55 -16.30
CA HIS A 538 -10.22 5.31 -16.19
C HIS A 538 -9.98 3.96 -15.52
N ARG A 539 -9.03 3.20 -16.02
CA ARG A 539 -8.65 1.94 -15.40
C ARG A 539 -7.14 1.69 -15.55
N ALA A 540 -6.47 1.41 -14.44
CA ALA A 540 -5.17 0.78 -14.39
C ALA A 540 -5.35 -0.56 -13.66
N LEU A 541 -4.99 -1.68 -14.30
CA LEU A 541 -5.22 -3.01 -13.74
C LEU A 541 -4.07 -3.38 -12.78
N PHE A 542 -2.83 -3.16 -13.20
CA PHE A 542 -1.64 -3.41 -12.39
C PHE A 542 -1.22 -2.19 -11.54
N GLY A 543 -1.85 -1.04 -11.76
CA GLY A 543 -1.42 0.24 -11.24
C GLY A 543 -0.17 0.75 -11.96
N SER A 544 0.98 0.10 -11.77
CA SER A 544 2.15 0.17 -12.64
C SER A 544 2.82 -1.19 -12.75
N ILE A 545 3.50 -1.42 -13.86
CA ILE A 545 4.24 -2.65 -14.13
C ILE A 545 5.33 -2.85 -13.07
N GLU A 546 6.06 -1.79 -12.71
CA GLU A 546 7.13 -1.84 -11.71
C GLU A 546 6.59 -2.24 -10.34
N ARG A 547 5.51 -1.59 -9.90
CA ARG A 547 4.87 -1.90 -8.61
C ARG A 547 4.31 -3.31 -8.58
N PHE A 548 3.62 -3.72 -9.62
CA PHE A 548 3.02 -5.06 -9.70
C PHE A 548 4.09 -6.14 -9.77
N PHE A 549 5.18 -5.89 -10.51
CA PHE A 549 6.36 -6.76 -10.51
C PHE A 549 6.92 -6.95 -9.09
N ALA A 550 7.07 -5.86 -8.32
CA ALA A 550 7.52 -5.95 -6.93
C ALA A 550 6.57 -6.78 -6.07
N VAL A 551 5.25 -6.57 -6.20
CA VAL A 551 4.23 -7.33 -5.47
C VAL A 551 4.31 -8.82 -5.79
N LEU A 552 4.43 -9.19 -7.08
CA LEU A 552 4.58 -10.58 -7.50
C LEU A 552 5.89 -11.20 -7.02
N LEU A 553 7.00 -10.45 -7.11
CA LEU A 553 8.32 -10.91 -6.64
C LEU A 553 8.29 -11.23 -5.13
N GLU A 554 7.64 -10.39 -4.33
CA GLU A 554 7.47 -10.61 -2.90
C GLU A 554 6.43 -11.68 -2.59
N HIS A 555 5.31 -11.74 -3.33
CA HIS A 555 4.28 -12.75 -3.18
C HIS A 555 4.86 -14.16 -3.37
N TYR A 556 5.57 -14.36 -4.46
CA TYR A 556 6.22 -15.64 -4.79
C TYR A 556 7.57 -15.84 -4.11
N ALA A 557 8.07 -14.87 -3.35
CA ALA A 557 9.44 -14.88 -2.80
C ALA A 557 10.49 -15.22 -3.88
N GLY A 558 10.29 -14.74 -5.11
CA GLY A 558 11.12 -15.02 -6.28
C GLY A 558 10.89 -16.36 -6.97
N ALA A 559 10.05 -17.25 -6.40
CA ALA A 559 9.73 -18.54 -7.00
C ALA A 559 8.52 -18.44 -7.95
N PHE A 560 8.64 -17.66 -9.01
CA PHE A 560 7.57 -17.42 -9.99
C PHE A 560 7.00 -18.71 -10.60
N PRO A 561 5.71 -18.76 -10.96
CA PRO A 561 5.17 -19.84 -11.78
C PRO A 561 5.91 -19.91 -13.13
N ALA A 562 5.91 -21.09 -13.74
CA ALA A 562 6.76 -21.37 -14.91
C ALA A 562 6.59 -20.35 -16.05
N TRP A 563 5.38 -19.88 -16.32
CA TRP A 563 5.12 -18.92 -17.40
C TRP A 563 5.71 -17.53 -17.15
N LEU A 564 5.87 -17.12 -15.86
CA LEU A 564 6.47 -15.83 -15.45
C LEU A 564 7.98 -15.94 -15.15
N ALA A 565 8.48 -17.15 -14.84
CA ALA A 565 9.86 -17.31 -14.38
C ALA A 565 10.87 -16.73 -15.38
N PRO A 566 11.88 -15.94 -14.93
CA PRO A 566 12.90 -15.38 -15.80
C PRO A 566 13.71 -16.45 -16.51
N VAL A 567 13.99 -17.56 -15.80
CA VAL A 567 14.56 -18.80 -16.31
C VAL A 567 13.53 -19.88 -16.03
N GLN A 568 12.95 -20.46 -17.08
CA GLN A 568 11.90 -21.47 -16.96
C GLN A 568 12.51 -22.86 -16.79
N VAL A 569 13.64 -23.09 -17.47
CA VAL A 569 14.36 -24.35 -17.44
C VAL A 569 15.84 -24.07 -17.21
N LEU A 570 16.41 -24.75 -16.20
CA LEU A 570 17.84 -24.70 -15.93
C LEU A 570 18.45 -26.10 -16.09
N GLY A 571 19.29 -26.29 -17.11
CA GLY A 571 19.99 -27.54 -17.38
C GLY A 571 21.24 -27.69 -16.51
N VAL A 572 21.42 -28.88 -15.94
CA VAL A 572 22.61 -29.23 -15.11
C VAL A 572 23.10 -30.62 -15.54
N PRO A 573 24.11 -30.72 -16.42
CA PRO A 573 24.71 -32.00 -16.75
C PRO A 573 25.52 -32.55 -15.56
N VAL A 574 25.41 -33.84 -15.31
CA VAL A 574 26.14 -34.52 -14.23
C VAL A 574 27.68 -34.48 -14.48
N ALA A 575 28.06 -34.58 -15.75
CA ALA A 575 29.43 -34.43 -16.24
C ALA A 575 29.41 -33.82 -17.65
N ASP A 576 30.55 -33.30 -18.09
CA ASP A 576 30.69 -32.58 -19.38
C ASP A 576 30.34 -33.43 -20.58
N GLU A 577 30.56 -34.74 -20.54
CA GLU A 577 30.20 -35.70 -21.60
C GLU A 577 28.67 -35.79 -21.87
N PHE A 578 27.84 -35.42 -20.87
CA PHE A 578 26.37 -35.40 -20.99
C PHE A 578 25.81 -34.06 -21.46
N ALA A 579 26.64 -33.01 -21.44
CA ALA A 579 26.25 -31.67 -21.85
C ALA A 579 25.68 -31.58 -23.27
N PRO A 580 26.25 -32.26 -24.31
CA PRO A 580 25.71 -32.17 -25.66
C PRO A 580 24.27 -32.68 -25.78
N HIS A 581 23.90 -33.74 -25.02
CA HIS A 581 22.52 -34.26 -25.02
C HIS A 581 21.55 -33.23 -24.44
N LEU A 582 21.92 -32.62 -23.27
CA LEU A 582 21.10 -31.62 -22.64
C LEU A 582 21.01 -30.33 -23.48
N GLN A 583 22.12 -29.89 -24.09
CA GLN A 583 22.14 -28.73 -24.98
C GLN A 583 21.19 -28.88 -26.15
N LYS A 584 21.16 -30.10 -26.79
CA LYS A 584 20.22 -30.40 -27.88
C LYS A 584 18.78 -30.33 -27.43
N PHE A 585 18.48 -30.82 -26.21
CA PHE A 585 17.13 -30.73 -25.67
C PHE A 585 16.73 -29.30 -25.37
N ILE A 586 17.62 -28.53 -24.72
CA ILE A 586 17.40 -27.11 -24.42
C ILE A 586 17.16 -26.31 -25.71
N ALA A 587 17.96 -26.50 -26.74
CA ALA A 587 17.75 -25.84 -28.03
C ALA A 587 16.35 -26.11 -28.61
N SER A 588 15.84 -27.33 -28.44
CA SER A 588 14.47 -27.63 -28.87
C SER A 588 13.38 -26.93 -28.08
N LEU A 589 13.64 -26.59 -26.81
CA LEU A 589 12.73 -25.76 -25.97
C LEU A 589 12.83 -24.29 -26.36
N GLU A 590 14.02 -23.79 -26.68
CA GLU A 590 14.24 -22.39 -27.11
C GLU A 590 13.56 -22.12 -28.46
N GLU A 591 13.46 -23.10 -29.38
CA GLU A 591 12.64 -22.99 -30.57
C GLU A 591 11.14 -22.73 -30.29
N GLU A 592 10.65 -23.16 -29.12
CA GLU A 592 9.30 -22.88 -28.60
C GLU A 592 9.26 -21.64 -27.69
N THR A 593 10.30 -20.79 -27.77
CA THR A 593 10.45 -19.57 -26.95
C THR A 593 10.50 -19.77 -25.44
N VAL A 594 10.85 -20.98 -24.97
CA VAL A 594 11.09 -21.25 -23.55
C VAL A 594 12.41 -20.64 -23.13
N ARG A 595 12.40 -19.90 -22.02
CA ARG A 595 13.60 -19.26 -21.46
C ARG A 595 14.45 -20.26 -20.71
N CYS A 596 15.56 -20.66 -21.30
CA CYS A 596 16.44 -21.70 -20.79
C CYS A 596 17.83 -21.15 -20.42
N GLU A 597 18.45 -21.73 -19.43
CA GLU A 597 19.88 -21.60 -19.11
C GLU A 597 20.47 -23.01 -18.92
N ILE A 598 21.79 -23.13 -19.05
CA ILE A 598 22.52 -24.36 -18.78
C ILE A 598 23.81 -24.05 -18.00
N ASP A 599 24.07 -24.80 -16.93
CA ASP A 599 25.29 -24.65 -16.13
C ASP A 599 26.42 -25.53 -16.71
N LEU A 600 27.25 -24.92 -17.54
CA LEU A 600 28.43 -25.52 -18.13
C LEU A 600 29.72 -25.17 -17.36
N SER A 601 29.63 -24.69 -16.12
CA SER A 601 30.79 -24.37 -15.30
C SER A 601 31.59 -25.64 -14.96
N ASP A 602 32.90 -25.47 -14.60
CA ASP A 602 33.76 -26.55 -14.13
C ASP A 602 33.48 -26.97 -12.67
N ASP A 603 32.37 -26.50 -12.11
CA ASP A 603 31.97 -26.82 -10.74
C ASP A 603 31.56 -28.29 -10.61
N ARG A 604 31.84 -28.88 -9.42
CA ARG A 604 31.35 -30.22 -9.10
C ARG A 604 29.80 -30.23 -9.11
N PHE A 605 29.23 -31.35 -9.57
CA PHE A 605 27.76 -31.53 -9.69
C PHE A 605 26.98 -31.07 -8.44
N GLY A 606 27.39 -31.42 -7.22
CA GLY A 606 26.74 -30.98 -6.00
C GLY A 606 26.73 -29.45 -5.80
N LYS A 607 27.73 -28.72 -6.33
CA LYS A 607 27.74 -27.25 -6.31
C LYS A 607 26.84 -26.67 -7.39
N LYS A 608 26.83 -27.24 -8.60
CA LYS A 608 25.90 -26.89 -9.66
C LYS A 608 24.44 -27.03 -9.20
N ILE A 609 24.05 -28.14 -8.57
CA ILE A 609 22.73 -28.36 -8.01
C ILE A 609 22.39 -27.35 -6.92
N ARG A 610 23.33 -26.99 -6.04
CA ARG A 610 23.12 -25.97 -5.02
C ARG A 610 22.85 -24.58 -5.64
N ASN A 611 23.61 -24.24 -6.67
CA ASN A 611 23.44 -22.98 -7.41
C ASN A 611 22.09 -22.97 -8.16
N ALA A 612 21.75 -24.08 -8.83
CA ALA A 612 20.47 -24.26 -9.52
C ALA A 612 19.29 -24.12 -8.56
N SER A 613 19.35 -24.69 -7.36
CA SER A 613 18.28 -24.56 -6.35
C SER A 613 18.12 -23.11 -5.87
N LYS A 614 19.19 -22.31 -5.84
CA LYS A 614 19.12 -20.88 -5.49
C LYS A 614 18.51 -20.01 -6.59
N SER A 615 18.60 -20.42 -7.85
CA SER A 615 18.04 -19.67 -8.98
C SER A 615 16.51 -19.64 -8.97
N LYS A 616 15.87 -20.52 -8.18
CA LYS A 616 14.40 -20.69 -8.08
C LYS A 616 13.71 -21.01 -9.43
N ALA A 617 14.47 -21.53 -10.40
CA ALA A 617 13.90 -22.03 -11.64
C ALA A 617 12.84 -23.13 -11.35
N PRO A 618 11.68 -23.13 -12.02
CA PRO A 618 10.64 -24.13 -11.78
C PRO A 618 11.06 -25.54 -12.22
N PHE A 619 11.88 -25.64 -13.27
CA PHE A 619 12.37 -26.91 -13.79
C PHE A 619 13.90 -26.90 -13.82
N ILE A 620 14.52 -27.74 -12.99
CA ILE A 620 15.94 -28.07 -13.10
C ILE A 620 16.03 -29.40 -13.81
N LEU A 621 16.68 -29.45 -14.98
CA LEU A 621 16.85 -30.66 -15.78
C LEU A 621 18.25 -31.22 -15.57
N ILE A 622 18.30 -32.45 -15.16
CA ILE A 622 19.54 -33.20 -14.92
C ILE A 622 19.68 -34.25 -16.03
N VAL A 623 20.87 -34.42 -16.54
CA VAL A 623 21.20 -35.50 -17.49
C VAL A 623 22.46 -36.21 -17.02
N GLY A 624 22.33 -37.49 -16.83
CA GLY A 624 23.42 -38.42 -16.58
C GLY A 624 23.51 -39.50 -17.67
N GLU A 625 24.31 -40.54 -17.45
CA GLU A 625 24.57 -41.62 -18.41
C GLU A 625 23.29 -42.38 -18.79
N GLU A 626 22.44 -42.69 -17.80
CA GLU A 626 21.18 -43.42 -18.02
C GLU A 626 20.21 -42.57 -18.81
N ASP A 627 20.06 -41.25 -18.52
CA ASP A 627 19.22 -40.36 -19.28
C ASP A 627 19.68 -40.25 -20.73
N MET A 628 20.95 -40.09 -20.97
CA MET A 628 21.51 -39.97 -22.31
C MET A 628 21.26 -41.27 -23.11
N ASN A 629 21.49 -42.44 -22.51
CA ASN A 629 21.32 -43.76 -23.17
C ASN A 629 19.86 -44.05 -23.53
N ASN A 630 18.89 -43.52 -22.71
CA ASN A 630 17.47 -43.71 -22.92
C ASN A 630 16.80 -42.54 -23.68
N ASN A 631 17.55 -41.59 -24.18
CA ASN A 631 17.05 -40.36 -24.80
C ASN A 631 16.02 -39.65 -23.89
N ALA A 632 16.39 -39.43 -22.62
CA ALA A 632 15.56 -38.92 -21.56
C ALA A 632 16.22 -37.74 -20.84
N VAL A 633 15.49 -37.11 -19.95
CA VAL A 633 15.94 -36.10 -18.97
C VAL A 633 15.30 -36.37 -17.62
N SER A 634 15.95 -35.98 -16.55
CA SER A 634 15.42 -36.08 -15.20
C SER A 634 15.10 -34.71 -14.65
N PHE A 635 13.91 -34.54 -14.09
CA PHE A 635 13.47 -33.27 -13.45
C PHE A 635 13.86 -33.25 -11.98
N ARG A 636 14.27 -32.09 -11.52
CA ARG A 636 14.35 -31.75 -10.10
C ARG A 636 13.55 -30.48 -9.85
N PHE A 637 12.64 -30.54 -8.88
CA PHE A 637 11.78 -29.43 -8.50
C PHE A 637 12.34 -28.63 -7.32
N ARG A 638 11.69 -27.51 -7.00
CA ARG A 638 12.15 -26.54 -5.97
C ARG A 638 12.24 -27.15 -4.58
N ASP A 639 11.37 -28.07 -4.21
CA ASP A 639 11.38 -28.81 -2.95
C ASP A 639 12.45 -29.91 -2.89
N GLY A 640 13.10 -30.17 -4.02
CA GLY A 640 14.11 -31.23 -4.18
C GLY A 640 13.56 -32.58 -4.64
N SER A 641 12.22 -32.73 -4.78
CA SER A 641 11.61 -33.91 -5.39
C SER A 641 12.06 -34.08 -6.85
N GLN A 642 12.02 -35.33 -7.36
CA GLN A 642 12.54 -35.66 -8.67
C GLN A 642 11.55 -36.51 -9.47
N LEU A 643 11.64 -36.40 -10.80
CA LEU A 643 11.01 -37.29 -11.75
C LEU A 643 12.05 -37.68 -12.76
N ASN A 644 12.56 -38.93 -12.66
CA ASN A 644 13.71 -39.41 -13.40
C ASN A 644 13.31 -40.10 -14.72
N GLY A 645 14.21 -40.01 -15.71
CA GLY A 645 14.13 -40.80 -16.93
C GLY A 645 12.93 -40.45 -17.82
N VAL A 646 12.49 -39.20 -17.86
CA VAL A 646 11.36 -38.77 -18.72
C VAL A 646 11.86 -38.67 -20.18
N PRO A 647 11.25 -39.35 -21.15
CA PRO A 647 11.62 -39.22 -22.56
C PRO A 647 11.59 -37.75 -23.03
N VAL A 648 12.56 -37.35 -23.87
CA VAL A 648 12.73 -35.92 -24.25
C VAL A 648 11.47 -35.33 -24.90
N ASP A 649 10.74 -36.10 -25.74
CA ASP A 649 9.52 -35.61 -26.39
C ASP A 649 8.37 -35.41 -25.38
N GLU A 650 8.26 -36.31 -24.41
CA GLU A 650 7.29 -36.19 -23.31
C GLU A 650 7.68 -35.02 -22.38
N ALA A 651 8.93 -34.89 -22.04
CA ALA A 651 9.43 -33.78 -21.21
C ALA A 651 9.15 -32.44 -21.87
N LYS A 652 9.38 -32.27 -23.17
CA LYS A 652 9.06 -31.07 -23.93
C LYS A 652 7.58 -30.77 -23.88
N ALA A 653 6.71 -31.75 -24.21
CA ALA A 653 5.26 -31.60 -24.20
C ALA A 653 4.75 -31.17 -22.79
N ASN A 654 5.26 -31.79 -21.74
CA ASN A 654 4.87 -31.55 -20.36
C ASN A 654 5.29 -30.13 -19.89
N ILE A 655 6.50 -29.69 -20.20
CA ILE A 655 6.98 -28.32 -19.88
C ILE A 655 6.07 -27.29 -20.56
N LEU A 656 5.81 -27.43 -21.86
CA LEU A 656 4.97 -26.50 -22.62
C LEU A 656 3.52 -26.49 -22.08
N ALA A 657 2.96 -27.67 -21.72
CA ALA A 657 1.63 -27.75 -21.13
C ALA A 657 1.53 -27.00 -19.81
N VAL A 658 2.50 -27.15 -18.90
CA VAL A 658 2.52 -26.45 -17.61
C VAL A 658 2.68 -24.94 -17.80
N ILE A 659 3.57 -24.50 -18.70
CA ILE A 659 3.73 -23.08 -19.04
C ILE A 659 2.39 -22.50 -19.54
N LYS A 660 1.71 -23.21 -20.43
CA LYS A 660 0.42 -22.79 -21.00
C LYS A 660 -0.70 -22.73 -19.97
N LYS A 661 -0.73 -23.67 -19.02
CA LYS A 661 -1.76 -23.71 -17.96
C LYS A 661 -1.56 -22.63 -16.89
N ARG A 662 -0.39 -21.96 -16.83
CA ARG A 662 -0.05 -20.88 -15.89
C ARG A 662 -0.15 -21.25 -14.40
N VAL A 663 -0.09 -22.51 -14.09
CA VAL A 663 -0.17 -23.01 -12.70
C VAL A 663 1.20 -22.97 -12.00
N GLN A 664 1.17 -22.85 -10.69
CA GLN A 664 2.36 -22.94 -9.85
C GLN A 664 2.79 -24.40 -9.71
N VAL A 665 4.08 -24.68 -9.94
CA VAL A 665 4.70 -25.98 -9.77
C VAL A 665 5.95 -25.84 -8.92
N ASN A 666 5.96 -26.46 -7.74
CA ASN A 666 7.10 -26.48 -6.83
C ASN A 666 7.59 -27.89 -6.53
N THR A 667 6.75 -28.90 -6.75
CA THR A 667 7.00 -30.32 -6.44
C THR A 667 6.73 -31.23 -7.65
N ALA A 668 7.21 -32.45 -7.60
CA ALA A 668 6.90 -33.47 -8.60
C ALA A 668 5.40 -33.81 -8.63
N ASP A 669 4.72 -33.72 -7.51
CA ASP A 669 3.29 -34.00 -7.42
C ASP A 669 2.46 -32.86 -8.00
N ASP A 670 2.86 -31.58 -7.78
CA ASP A 670 2.25 -30.44 -8.47
C ASP A 670 2.35 -30.58 -9.98
N PHE A 671 3.53 -31.02 -10.47
CA PHE A 671 3.77 -31.21 -11.90
C PHE A 671 2.84 -32.30 -12.50
N LYS A 672 2.71 -33.45 -11.84
CA LYS A 672 1.80 -34.51 -12.26
C LYS A 672 0.34 -34.04 -12.21
N ALA A 673 -0.07 -33.35 -11.15
CA ALA A 673 -1.41 -32.82 -11.03
C ALA A 673 -1.72 -31.82 -12.15
N ALA A 674 -0.76 -30.91 -12.45
CA ALA A 674 -0.90 -29.97 -13.56
C ALA A 674 -1.05 -30.64 -14.93
N LEU A 675 -0.58 -31.85 -15.11
CA LEU A 675 -0.71 -32.61 -16.38
C LEU A 675 -1.97 -33.48 -16.44
N ALA A 676 -2.57 -33.82 -15.28
CA ALA A 676 -3.76 -34.69 -15.22
C ALA A 676 -5.07 -33.98 -15.63
N ASP A 677 -5.11 -32.63 -15.44
CA ASP A 677 -6.23 -31.74 -15.84
C ASP A 677 -6.07 -31.23 -17.29
#